data_58744f3185cb7fad67cded6272afdca4
#
_entry.id   58744f3185cb7fad67cded6272afdca4
#
_cell.length_a   1.000
_cell.length_b   1.000
_cell.length_c   1.000
_cell.angle_alpha   90.00
_cell.angle_beta   90.00
_cell.angle_gamma   90.00
#
_symmetry.space_group_name_H-M   'P 1'
#
loop_
_entity.id
_entity.type
_entity.pdbx_description
1 polymer ?
#
loop_
_entity_poly.entity_id
_entity_poly.type
_entity_poly.pdbx_seq_one_letter_code
_entity_poly.pdbx_strand_id
1 'polypeptide(L)'
;MFDLIVGVSNDAVNFLQSSVGAKAASFKTVLFIAGIGVFIGAALSNGMMDIARHGIYQPQHFYFAEIMCILLAVMLTDVVLLDVFNTMGMPTSTTVSMVFELLGGTFALALIKVNNSDTLGLGDLINTDKALSVIMAIFVSVAIAFFFGMLVQWLARVIFTFNYKKRMKYSIGIFGGIAVTSIIYFMLIKGLKDSSFMTADNKQWIQDNTAMLIGSCFIFFTILMQVLHWLKVNVFKVVVLLGTFALALAFAGNDLVNFIGVPLAGYSSFIDFTTNGAGSSPDGFLMTSLLGPAKTPWYFLFGAGVIMVYALCTSKKAHNVIKTSVDLARQDEGEENFGSTPIARTLVRFSMTLSNGISKVMPEGTKRWLDTRFRKDEAIIADGAAFDLVRASVNLVLAGLLIALGTSLKLPLSTTYVTFMVAMGTSLADRAWGRDSAVFRITGVLSVIGGWFITAGAAFTICFFVAMVIHFGGTFAIIALIGLAIFTLIRSQVMYKKRKAKEKGNETLKQLMQSNNNTEILDLLRKHTREELVKVLEFTEENFERTVTAFLHENLRGLRRAMGSVKFEKQLIKQMKRTGTLAMCRLDNNTVLEKGLYYYQGNDFASELVYSIGRLCEPCLEHIDNNFKPLDTIQKGEFSDVTEDIVYLLQVCRHKMENNDYEDFENELRKANDLNGQLSHLKREELQRIQTQSGSIKVSMVYLTMIQEAQNVVTYTINLMKVSRKFQLTE
;
A
#
# COMPACT_ATOMS: atom_id res chain seq x y z
N MET A 1 1.21 20.96 13.49
CA MET A 1 0.10 21.07 12.51
C MET A 1 0.33 20.26 11.25
N PHE A 2 1.45 20.40 10.52
CA PHE A 2 1.75 19.58 9.33
C PHE A 2 1.80 18.10 9.64
N ASP A 3 2.42 17.73 10.73
CA ASP A 3 2.53 16.36 11.20
C ASP A 3 1.16 15.72 11.46
N LEU A 4 0.25 16.40 12.16
CA LEU A 4 -1.14 15.98 12.33
C LEU A 4 -1.85 15.71 10.99
N ILE A 5 -1.65 16.57 9.98
CA ILE A 5 -2.31 16.43 8.67
C ILE A 5 -1.73 15.24 7.90
N VAL A 6 -0.41 15.09 7.89
CA VAL A 6 0.28 14.03 7.14
C VAL A 6 0.08 12.68 7.82
N GLY A 7 0.24 12.62 9.15
CA GLY A 7 0.10 11.39 9.93
C GLY A 7 -1.32 10.85 9.93
N VAL A 8 -2.34 11.67 10.22
CA VAL A 8 -3.75 11.23 10.13
C VAL A 8 -4.10 10.75 8.72
N SER A 9 -3.49 11.33 7.68
CA SER A 9 -3.71 10.88 6.30
C SER A 9 -3.20 9.46 6.04
N ASN A 10 -2.14 9.02 6.74
CA ASN A 10 -1.68 7.63 6.71
C ASN A 10 -2.58 6.73 7.56
N ASP A 11 -2.83 7.14 8.79
CA ASP A 11 -3.47 6.29 9.79
C ASP A 11 -4.99 6.17 9.65
N ALA A 12 -5.63 7.00 8.82
CA ALA A 12 -7.06 6.89 8.52
C ALA A 12 -7.47 5.49 8.05
N VAL A 13 -6.55 4.75 7.42
CA VAL A 13 -6.76 3.35 6.98
C VAL A 13 -7.12 2.46 8.17
N ASN A 14 -6.56 2.68 9.35
CA ASN A 14 -6.68 1.82 10.51
C ASN A 14 -8.13 1.61 10.94
N PHE A 15 -8.95 2.66 10.91
CA PHE A 15 -10.35 2.62 11.34
C PHE A 15 -11.37 2.71 10.18
N LEU A 16 -10.95 3.11 8.97
CA LEU A 16 -11.85 3.21 7.81
C LEU A 16 -11.86 1.99 6.90
N GLN A 17 -10.73 1.23 6.81
CA GLN A 17 -10.59 0.13 5.83
C GLN A 17 -11.71 -0.90 5.91
N SER A 18 -12.12 -1.31 7.11
CA SER A 18 -13.11 -2.39 7.27
C SER A 18 -14.53 -1.93 6.94
N SER A 19 -14.90 -0.72 7.34
CA SER A 19 -16.22 -0.14 7.02
C SER A 19 -16.38 0.21 5.56
N VAL A 20 -15.30 0.73 4.94
CA VAL A 20 -15.24 1.07 3.52
C VAL A 20 -15.19 -0.21 2.68
N GLY A 21 -14.35 -1.17 3.07
CA GLY A 21 -14.20 -2.44 2.38
C GLY A 21 -15.48 -3.28 2.34
N ALA A 22 -16.26 -3.27 3.41
CA ALA A 22 -17.55 -3.96 3.48
C ALA A 22 -18.75 -3.12 2.98
N LYS A 23 -18.54 -1.86 2.58
CA LYS A 23 -19.60 -0.91 2.21
C LYS A 23 -20.74 -0.88 3.24
N ALA A 24 -20.40 -0.84 4.53
CA ALA A 24 -21.37 -0.88 5.62
C ALA A 24 -22.35 0.30 5.59
N ALA A 25 -21.86 1.49 5.22
CA ALA A 25 -22.64 2.71 5.01
C ALA A 25 -21.99 3.57 3.90
N SER A 26 -22.60 4.72 3.59
CA SER A 26 -22.00 5.68 2.67
C SER A 26 -20.63 6.18 3.22
N PHE A 27 -19.68 6.46 2.34
CA PHE A 27 -18.35 6.94 2.75
C PHE A 27 -18.44 8.19 3.65
N LYS A 28 -19.39 9.09 3.34
CA LYS A 28 -19.63 10.30 4.17
C LYS A 28 -20.10 9.96 5.58
N THR A 29 -21.00 8.97 5.72
CA THR A 29 -21.48 8.51 7.03
C THR A 29 -20.38 7.87 7.85
N VAL A 30 -19.57 7.00 7.23
CA VAL A 30 -18.43 6.36 7.89
C VAL A 30 -17.42 7.41 8.35
N LEU A 31 -17.12 8.39 7.50
CA LEU A 31 -16.19 9.48 7.80
C LEU A 31 -16.70 10.36 8.94
N PHE A 32 -18.00 10.68 8.97
CA PHE A 32 -18.61 11.47 10.04
C PHE A 32 -18.51 10.76 11.40
N ILE A 33 -18.85 9.46 11.43
CA ILE A 33 -18.78 8.65 12.66
C ILE A 33 -17.32 8.53 13.15
N ALA A 34 -16.38 8.27 12.23
CA ALA A 34 -14.97 8.21 12.53
C ALA A 34 -14.44 9.55 13.03
N GLY A 35 -14.86 10.67 12.41
CA GLY A 35 -14.49 12.01 12.82
C GLY A 35 -14.90 12.35 14.26
N ILE A 36 -16.10 11.95 14.67
CA ILE A 36 -16.55 12.10 16.06
C ILE A 36 -15.66 11.28 17.00
N GLY A 37 -15.35 10.01 16.63
CA GLY A 37 -14.45 9.15 17.41
C GLY A 37 -13.07 9.75 17.58
N VAL A 38 -12.46 10.22 16.48
CA VAL A 38 -11.14 10.88 16.49
C VAL A 38 -11.15 12.12 17.37
N PHE A 39 -12.16 12.97 17.23
CA PHE A 39 -12.27 14.21 18.01
C PHE A 39 -12.35 13.94 19.52
N ILE A 40 -13.25 13.04 19.93
CA ILE A 40 -13.42 12.68 21.34
C ILE A 40 -12.15 12.00 21.86
N GLY A 41 -11.58 11.06 21.10
CA GLY A 41 -10.35 10.38 21.47
C GLY A 41 -9.17 11.32 21.67
N ALA A 42 -9.00 12.30 20.79
CA ALA A 42 -7.96 13.32 20.90
C ALA A 42 -8.17 14.22 22.12
N ALA A 43 -9.40 14.69 22.34
CA ALA A 43 -9.73 15.56 23.48
C ALA A 43 -9.49 14.87 24.84
N LEU A 44 -9.59 13.56 24.90
CA LEU A 44 -9.41 12.75 26.12
C LEU A 44 -8.00 12.14 26.26
N SER A 45 -7.15 12.26 25.23
CA SER A 45 -5.80 11.67 25.21
C SER A 45 -4.81 12.49 26.03
N ASN A 46 -4.38 11.98 27.16
CA ASN A 46 -3.32 12.57 27.97
C ASN A 46 -2.25 11.54 28.41
N GLY A 47 -2.63 10.28 28.54
CA GLY A 47 -1.83 9.27 29.23
C GLY A 47 -0.58 8.79 28.49
N MET A 48 -0.47 8.98 27.17
CA MET A 48 0.64 8.49 26.34
C MET A 48 1.74 9.53 26.08
N MET A 49 1.54 10.80 26.45
CA MET A 49 2.47 11.90 26.18
C MET A 49 3.85 11.73 26.85
N ASP A 50 3.95 10.92 27.89
CA ASP A 50 5.19 10.63 28.61
C ASP A 50 6.24 9.94 27.74
N ILE A 51 5.84 9.22 26.68
CA ILE A 51 6.75 8.50 25.80
C ILE A 51 7.69 9.45 25.06
N ALA A 52 7.18 10.57 24.56
CA ALA A 52 7.95 11.59 23.88
C ALA A 52 8.89 12.38 24.84
N ARG A 53 8.64 12.34 26.15
CA ARG A 53 9.39 13.12 27.17
C ARG A 53 10.56 12.35 27.77
N HIS A 54 10.37 11.07 28.12
CA HIS A 54 11.36 10.25 28.80
C HIS A 54 11.26 8.75 28.46
N GLY A 55 10.52 8.41 27.39
CA GLY A 55 10.36 7.01 26.98
C GLY A 55 11.60 6.41 26.33
N ILE A 56 12.38 7.20 25.59
CA ILE A 56 13.50 6.75 24.78
C ILE A 56 14.83 7.28 25.30
N TYR A 57 14.89 8.49 25.80
CA TYR A 57 16.09 9.13 26.34
C TYR A 57 15.93 9.45 27.82
N GLN A 58 17.05 9.72 28.49
CA GLN A 58 17.10 10.11 29.90
C GLN A 58 17.31 11.63 30.01
N PRO A 59 16.24 12.45 30.14
CA PRO A 59 16.32 13.90 29.99
C PRO A 59 17.18 14.59 31.05
N GLN A 60 17.39 13.97 32.22
CA GLN A 60 18.25 14.51 33.28
C GLN A 60 19.72 14.63 32.89
N HIS A 61 20.14 13.97 31.83
CA HIS A 61 21.51 14.01 31.31
C HIS A 61 21.68 14.88 30.06
N PHE A 62 20.60 15.53 29.61
CA PHE A 62 20.63 16.39 28.43
C PHE A 62 20.34 17.84 28.81
N TYR A 63 21.04 18.75 28.15
CA TYR A 63 20.78 20.19 28.25
C TYR A 63 19.59 20.61 27.38
N PHE A 64 19.03 21.77 27.66
CA PHE A 64 17.89 22.34 26.91
C PHE A 64 18.18 22.39 25.40
N ALA A 65 19.34 22.92 24.99
CA ALA A 65 19.71 23.00 23.57
C ALA A 65 19.80 21.61 22.89
N GLU A 66 20.31 20.60 23.58
CA GLU A 66 20.40 19.24 23.08
C GLU A 66 19.01 18.60 22.90
N ILE A 67 18.13 18.75 23.88
CA ILE A 67 16.74 18.27 23.77
C ILE A 67 16.00 18.95 22.62
N MET A 68 16.14 20.26 22.48
CA MET A 68 15.50 21.00 21.38
C MET A 68 16.04 20.54 20.01
N CYS A 69 17.33 20.22 19.93
CA CYS A 69 17.93 19.65 18.71
C CYS A 69 17.30 18.29 18.35
N ILE A 70 17.19 17.37 19.33
CA ILE A 70 16.57 16.05 19.14
C ILE A 70 15.13 16.20 18.67
N LEU A 71 14.31 16.98 19.41
CA LEU A 71 12.88 17.11 19.14
C LEU A 71 12.62 17.76 17.77
N LEU A 72 13.44 18.75 17.38
CA LEU A 72 13.32 19.39 16.06
C LEU A 72 13.73 18.44 14.93
N ALA A 73 14.78 17.65 15.13
CA ALA A 73 15.20 16.64 14.16
C ALA A 73 14.09 15.61 13.92
N VAL A 74 13.43 15.13 14.98
CA VAL A 74 12.29 14.21 14.90
C VAL A 74 11.16 14.83 14.09
N MET A 75 10.72 16.06 14.44
CA MET A 75 9.61 16.72 13.74
C MET A 75 9.87 16.90 12.24
N LEU A 76 11.10 17.29 11.86
CA LEU A 76 11.46 17.51 10.46
C LEU A 76 11.52 16.17 9.67
N THR A 77 12.02 15.12 10.32
CA THR A 77 12.12 13.80 9.70
C THR A 77 10.75 13.18 9.51
N ASP A 78 9.90 13.17 10.53
CA ASP A 78 8.60 12.51 10.52
C ASP A 78 7.67 13.09 9.44
N VAL A 79 7.55 14.39 9.36
CA VAL A 79 6.71 15.07 8.33
C VAL A 79 7.12 14.67 6.91
N VAL A 80 8.42 14.62 6.62
CA VAL A 80 8.92 14.26 5.30
C VAL A 80 8.75 12.76 5.01
N LEU A 81 9.09 11.91 5.97
CA LEU A 81 9.04 10.46 5.84
C LEU A 81 7.60 9.98 5.61
N LEU A 82 6.67 10.42 6.45
CA LEU A 82 5.25 10.06 6.33
C LEU A 82 4.63 10.55 5.01
N ASP A 83 5.00 11.76 4.53
CA ASP A 83 4.48 12.25 3.25
C ASP A 83 4.94 11.42 2.06
N VAL A 84 6.16 10.91 2.09
CA VAL A 84 6.68 9.97 1.09
C VAL A 84 5.84 8.68 1.05
N PHE A 85 5.62 8.04 2.21
CA PHE A 85 4.80 6.82 2.30
C PHE A 85 3.35 7.05 1.85
N ASN A 86 2.74 8.18 2.24
CA ASN A 86 1.41 8.58 1.78
C ASN A 86 1.32 8.74 0.26
N THR A 87 2.37 9.28 -0.34
CA THR A 87 2.45 9.48 -1.80
C THR A 87 2.59 8.14 -2.53
N MET A 88 3.27 7.17 -1.91
CA MET A 88 3.38 5.81 -2.43
C MET A 88 2.10 4.99 -2.20
N GLY A 89 1.20 5.44 -1.33
CA GLY A 89 -0.03 4.72 -0.94
C GLY A 89 0.25 3.51 -0.06
N MET A 90 1.35 3.51 0.67
CA MET A 90 1.76 2.41 1.57
C MET A 90 1.39 2.75 3.02
N PRO A 91 0.63 1.85 3.71
CA PRO A 91 0.38 2.01 5.14
C PRO A 91 1.68 1.81 5.92
N THR A 92 2.03 2.80 6.74
CA THR A 92 3.15 2.72 7.67
C THR A 92 2.72 3.07 9.09
N SER A 93 3.61 2.93 10.07
CA SER A 93 3.29 3.19 11.47
C SER A 93 3.93 4.49 11.92
N THR A 94 3.11 5.44 12.30
CA THR A 94 3.55 6.72 12.91
C THR A 94 4.22 6.50 14.26
N THR A 95 3.74 5.54 15.06
CA THR A 95 4.39 5.15 16.34
C THR A 95 5.81 4.63 16.12
N VAL A 96 6.00 3.77 15.11
CA VAL A 96 7.33 3.23 14.79
C VAL A 96 8.24 4.35 14.28
N SER A 97 7.74 5.23 13.40
CA SER A 97 8.49 6.38 12.91
C SER A 97 9.00 7.22 14.08
N MET A 98 8.10 7.73 14.92
CA MET A 98 8.44 8.57 16.07
C MET A 98 9.45 7.90 17.03
N VAL A 99 9.24 6.62 17.38
CA VAL A 99 10.13 5.90 18.33
C VAL A 99 11.55 5.74 17.75
N PHE A 100 11.66 5.35 16.47
CA PHE A 100 12.96 5.18 15.83
C PHE A 100 13.64 6.51 15.50
N GLU A 101 12.89 7.57 15.26
CA GLU A 101 13.41 8.93 15.11
C GLU A 101 13.96 9.47 16.43
N LEU A 102 13.19 9.35 17.53
CA LEU A 102 13.67 9.70 18.86
C LEU A 102 14.93 8.92 19.22
N LEU A 103 14.98 7.63 18.90
CA LEU A 103 16.17 6.82 19.13
C LEU A 103 17.35 7.29 18.27
N GLY A 104 17.13 7.59 16.99
CA GLY A 104 18.17 8.07 16.07
C GLY A 104 18.73 9.43 16.47
N GLY A 105 17.85 10.40 16.77
CA GLY A 105 18.25 11.73 17.21
C GLY A 105 18.96 11.72 18.57
N THR A 106 18.45 10.91 19.51
CA THR A 106 19.10 10.72 20.83
C THR A 106 20.45 10.06 20.67
N PHE A 107 20.56 9.01 19.86
CA PHE A 107 21.81 8.30 19.63
C PHE A 107 22.90 9.19 19.02
N ALA A 108 22.51 10.10 18.10
CA ALA A 108 23.43 11.09 17.52
C ALA A 108 24.06 11.99 18.60
N LEU A 109 23.25 12.59 19.46
CA LEU A 109 23.75 13.49 20.52
C LEU A 109 24.42 12.71 21.66
N ALA A 110 23.96 11.50 21.96
CA ALA A 110 24.61 10.64 22.95
C ALA A 110 26.03 10.26 22.53
N LEU A 111 26.27 9.94 21.24
CA LEU A 111 27.62 9.70 20.72
C LEU A 111 28.54 10.92 20.90
N ILE A 112 28.05 12.11 20.60
CA ILE A 112 28.83 13.35 20.78
C ILE A 112 29.17 13.54 22.27
N LYS A 113 28.16 13.31 23.12
CA LYS A 113 28.32 13.53 24.57
C LYS A 113 29.26 12.54 25.22
N VAL A 114 29.16 11.25 24.85
CA VAL A 114 30.09 10.20 25.33
C VAL A 114 31.54 10.45 24.86
N ASN A 115 31.70 10.92 23.61
CA ASN A 115 33.03 11.26 23.09
C ASN A 115 33.69 12.46 23.83
N ASN A 116 32.87 13.34 24.39
CA ASN A 116 33.32 14.55 25.11
C ASN A 116 33.35 14.37 26.65
N SER A 117 33.00 13.18 27.16
CA SER A 117 32.87 12.91 28.59
C SER A 117 33.48 11.53 28.92
N ASP A 118 34.41 11.51 29.88
CA ASP A 118 35.02 10.24 30.34
C ASP A 118 34.15 9.44 31.34
N THR A 119 32.97 10.00 31.74
CA THR A 119 32.19 9.44 32.85
C THR A 119 30.80 8.94 32.40
N LEU A 120 30.31 9.31 31.21
CA LEU A 120 28.99 8.96 30.73
C LEU A 120 29.05 7.86 29.66
N GLY A 121 28.25 6.80 29.84
CA GLY A 121 28.04 5.76 28.84
C GLY A 121 26.76 5.95 28.05
N LEU A 122 26.62 5.26 26.92
CA LEU A 122 25.37 5.28 26.12
C LEU A 122 24.15 4.80 26.91
N GLY A 123 24.34 3.84 27.85
CA GLY A 123 23.26 3.36 28.72
C GLY A 123 22.72 4.39 29.72
N ASP A 124 23.55 5.40 30.07
CA ASP A 124 23.12 6.50 30.97
C ASP A 124 22.28 7.56 30.22
N LEU A 125 22.43 7.64 28.91
CA LEU A 125 21.80 8.64 28.06
C LEU A 125 20.53 8.10 27.37
N ILE A 126 20.54 6.82 26.99
CA ILE A 126 19.42 6.16 26.30
C ILE A 126 18.71 5.26 27.30
N ASN A 127 17.38 5.34 27.33
CA ASN A 127 16.56 4.45 28.15
C ASN A 127 16.38 3.11 27.42
N THR A 128 17.45 2.29 27.45
CA THR A 128 17.52 1.03 26.67
C THR A 128 16.45 0.05 27.04
N ASP A 129 16.08 -0.06 28.32
CA ASP A 129 15.07 -1.01 28.79
C ASP A 129 13.67 -0.65 28.28
N LYS A 130 13.30 0.63 28.37
CA LYS A 130 12.02 1.10 27.82
C LYS A 130 11.99 1.05 26.29
N ALA A 131 13.08 1.49 25.63
CA ALA A 131 13.17 1.42 24.17
C ALA A 131 13.02 -0.01 23.65
N LEU A 132 13.72 -0.97 24.27
CA LEU A 132 13.61 -2.38 23.92
C LEU A 132 12.21 -2.93 24.21
N SER A 133 11.61 -2.58 25.36
CA SER A 133 10.25 -2.98 25.71
C SER A 133 9.22 -2.49 24.69
N VAL A 134 9.33 -1.23 24.23
CA VAL A 134 8.46 -0.65 23.20
C VAL A 134 8.62 -1.37 21.87
N ILE A 135 9.87 -1.58 21.43
CA ILE A 135 10.17 -2.28 20.17
C ILE A 135 9.61 -3.71 20.20
N MET A 136 9.85 -4.43 21.31
CA MET A 136 9.34 -5.80 21.50
C MET A 136 7.80 -5.83 21.52
N ALA A 137 7.16 -4.86 22.19
CA ALA A 137 5.70 -4.76 22.21
C ALA A 137 5.11 -4.58 20.81
N ILE A 138 5.74 -3.74 19.97
CA ILE A 138 5.34 -3.53 18.58
C ILE A 138 5.41 -4.86 17.80
N PHE A 139 6.53 -5.59 17.85
CA PHE A 139 6.67 -6.83 17.08
C PHE A 139 5.79 -7.97 17.60
N VAL A 140 5.67 -8.12 18.93
CA VAL A 140 4.80 -9.14 19.52
C VAL A 140 3.33 -8.86 19.20
N SER A 141 2.91 -7.60 19.18
CA SER A 141 1.54 -7.22 18.82
C SER A 141 1.16 -7.65 17.40
N VAL A 142 2.09 -7.66 16.46
CA VAL A 142 1.89 -8.13 15.07
C VAL A 142 1.49 -9.61 15.06
N ALA A 143 2.23 -10.46 15.77
CA ALA A 143 1.95 -11.90 15.84
C ALA A 143 0.63 -12.18 16.56
N ILE A 144 0.38 -11.50 17.69
CA ILE A 144 -0.86 -11.61 18.45
C ILE A 144 -2.06 -11.19 17.59
N ALA A 145 -1.97 -10.05 16.91
CA ALA A 145 -3.06 -9.53 16.07
C ALA A 145 -3.41 -10.50 14.94
N PHE A 146 -2.40 -11.06 14.27
CA PHE A 146 -2.62 -12.04 13.20
C PHE A 146 -3.27 -13.32 13.72
N PHE A 147 -2.73 -13.89 14.80
CA PHE A 147 -3.23 -15.14 15.39
C PHE A 147 -4.67 -15.00 15.87
N PHE A 148 -4.97 -13.96 16.68
CA PHE A 148 -6.32 -13.74 17.16
C PHE A 148 -7.27 -13.32 16.05
N GLY A 149 -6.82 -12.57 15.03
CA GLY A 149 -7.58 -12.28 13.83
C GLY A 149 -8.05 -13.55 13.13
N MET A 150 -7.14 -14.50 12.94
CA MET A 150 -7.44 -15.79 12.34
C MET A 150 -8.40 -16.63 13.22
N LEU A 151 -8.12 -16.72 14.51
CA LEU A 151 -8.91 -17.54 15.44
C LEU A 151 -10.34 -17.02 15.59
N VAL A 152 -10.52 -15.74 15.87
CA VAL A 152 -11.84 -15.13 16.10
C VAL A 152 -12.70 -15.17 14.83
N GLN A 153 -12.08 -14.90 13.66
CA GLN A 153 -12.80 -15.00 12.39
C GLN A 153 -13.20 -16.44 12.07
N TRP A 154 -12.32 -17.40 12.31
CA TRP A 154 -12.66 -18.81 12.13
C TRP A 154 -13.87 -19.22 13.00
N LEU A 155 -13.88 -18.83 14.29
CA LEU A 155 -15.02 -19.04 15.17
C LEU A 155 -16.29 -18.34 14.66
N ALA A 156 -16.17 -17.10 14.22
CA ALA A 156 -17.30 -16.36 13.66
C ALA A 156 -17.88 -17.06 12.41
N ARG A 157 -17.03 -17.64 11.54
CA ARG A 157 -17.50 -18.40 10.36
C ARG A 157 -18.16 -19.74 10.73
N VAL A 158 -17.64 -20.42 11.72
CA VAL A 158 -18.28 -21.62 12.22
C VAL A 158 -19.71 -21.32 12.71
N ILE A 159 -19.94 -20.16 13.33
CA ILE A 159 -21.26 -19.74 13.83
C ILE A 159 -22.14 -19.21 12.68
N PHE A 160 -21.69 -18.19 11.96
CA PHE A 160 -22.52 -17.43 11.01
C PHE A 160 -22.48 -17.94 9.58
N THR A 161 -21.42 -18.68 9.18
CA THR A 161 -21.15 -19.07 7.77
C THR A 161 -21.02 -17.85 6.84
N PHE A 162 -20.84 -18.05 5.53
CA PHE A 162 -20.89 -16.97 4.56
C PHE A 162 -22.31 -16.47 4.28
N ASN A 163 -23.33 -17.33 4.47
CA ASN A 163 -24.72 -16.95 4.43
C ASN A 163 -25.24 -16.61 5.83
N TYR A 164 -24.73 -15.51 6.39
CA TYR A 164 -25.05 -15.12 7.76
C TYR A 164 -26.54 -14.84 7.99
N LYS A 165 -27.32 -14.46 6.98
CA LYS A 165 -28.77 -14.19 7.12
C LYS A 165 -29.56 -15.38 7.64
N LYS A 166 -29.22 -16.60 7.21
CA LYS A 166 -29.90 -17.84 7.66
C LYS A 166 -29.69 -18.12 9.16
N ARG A 167 -28.61 -17.60 9.76
CA ARG A 167 -28.21 -17.90 11.13
C ARG A 167 -28.34 -16.74 12.12
N MET A 168 -28.77 -15.56 11.65
CA MET A 168 -28.93 -14.38 12.49
C MET A 168 -29.95 -14.54 13.60
N LYS A 169 -30.97 -15.38 13.42
CA LYS A 169 -32.17 -15.43 14.29
C LYS A 169 -31.86 -15.57 15.78
N TYR A 170 -30.87 -16.37 16.16
CA TYR A 170 -30.54 -16.67 17.56
C TYR A 170 -29.15 -16.21 18.01
N SER A 171 -28.21 -16.06 17.08
CA SER A 171 -26.81 -15.80 17.41
C SER A 171 -26.44 -14.31 17.32
N ILE A 172 -27.26 -13.49 16.64
CA ILE A 172 -26.91 -12.10 16.37
C ILE A 172 -26.96 -11.21 17.62
N GLY A 173 -27.93 -11.45 18.51
CA GLY A 173 -28.03 -10.72 19.79
C GLY A 173 -26.79 -10.95 20.64
N ILE A 174 -26.37 -12.22 20.78
CA ILE A 174 -25.21 -12.62 21.59
C ILE A 174 -23.94 -12.01 20.95
N PHE A 175 -23.74 -12.14 19.64
CA PHE A 175 -22.60 -11.58 18.95
C PHE A 175 -22.54 -10.05 19.11
N GLY A 176 -23.66 -9.36 18.86
CA GLY A 176 -23.76 -7.92 19.04
C GLY A 176 -23.54 -7.50 20.48
N GLY A 177 -24.08 -8.27 21.45
CA GLY A 177 -23.86 -8.07 22.87
C GLY A 177 -22.41 -8.17 23.28
N ILE A 178 -21.70 -9.23 22.85
CA ILE A 178 -20.25 -9.40 23.08
C ILE A 178 -19.48 -8.23 22.46
N ALA A 179 -19.73 -7.94 21.17
CA ALA A 179 -19.01 -6.92 20.44
C ALA A 179 -19.16 -5.53 21.09
N VAL A 180 -20.39 -5.10 21.38
CA VAL A 180 -20.66 -3.77 21.93
C VAL A 180 -20.21 -3.67 23.40
N THR A 181 -20.41 -4.71 24.20
CA THR A 181 -19.92 -4.74 25.59
C THR A 181 -18.40 -4.63 25.63
N SER A 182 -17.71 -5.35 24.75
CA SER A 182 -16.25 -5.28 24.65
C SER A 182 -15.79 -3.86 24.27
N ILE A 183 -16.42 -3.24 23.28
CA ILE A 183 -16.14 -1.86 22.88
C ILE A 183 -16.32 -0.91 24.08
N ILE A 184 -17.46 -0.99 24.77
CA ILE A 184 -17.78 -0.09 25.88
C ILE A 184 -16.84 -0.31 27.06
N TYR A 185 -16.51 -1.55 27.38
CA TYR A 185 -15.57 -1.85 28.47
C TYR A 185 -14.22 -1.17 28.23
N PHE A 186 -13.66 -1.36 27.06
CA PHE A 186 -12.35 -0.78 26.77
C PHE A 186 -12.39 0.73 26.58
N MET A 187 -13.46 1.26 25.99
CA MET A 187 -13.62 2.69 25.73
C MET A 187 -13.89 3.48 27.02
N LEU A 188 -14.84 3.03 27.85
CA LEU A 188 -15.26 3.75 29.05
C LEU A 188 -14.43 3.36 30.28
N ILE A 189 -14.24 2.07 30.53
CA ILE A 189 -13.64 1.59 31.77
C ILE A 189 -12.13 1.72 31.74
N LYS A 190 -11.50 1.45 30.60
CA LYS A 190 -10.03 1.52 30.44
C LYS A 190 -9.56 2.85 29.84
N GLY A 191 -10.24 3.37 28.80
CA GLY A 191 -9.84 4.58 28.08
C GLY A 191 -10.03 5.86 28.90
N LEU A 192 -11.09 5.93 29.74
CA LEU A 192 -11.37 7.11 30.57
C LEU A 192 -10.64 7.09 31.92
N LYS A 193 -9.93 6.02 32.26
CA LYS A 193 -9.25 5.86 33.55
C LYS A 193 -8.30 7.03 33.89
N ASP A 194 -7.62 7.57 32.89
CA ASP A 194 -6.63 8.64 33.06
C ASP A 194 -7.15 10.02 32.66
N SER A 195 -8.46 10.14 32.41
CA SER A 195 -9.08 11.45 32.10
C SER A 195 -9.19 12.36 33.31
N SER A 196 -9.09 13.66 33.08
CA SER A 196 -9.04 14.69 34.10
C SER A 196 -10.33 14.84 34.93
N PHE A 197 -11.47 14.33 34.42
CA PHE A 197 -12.75 14.38 35.12
C PHE A 197 -13.06 13.12 35.97
N MET A 198 -12.20 12.11 35.94
CA MET A 198 -12.38 10.88 36.70
C MET A 198 -11.77 11.02 38.11
N THR A 199 -12.63 11.10 39.13
CA THR A 199 -12.17 11.14 40.51
C THR A 199 -11.59 9.81 40.98
N ALA A 200 -10.78 9.83 42.04
CA ALA A 200 -10.19 8.61 42.61
C ALA A 200 -11.27 7.60 43.05
N ASP A 201 -12.34 8.09 43.68
CA ASP A 201 -13.45 7.29 44.15
C ASP A 201 -14.19 6.58 43.01
N ASN A 202 -14.44 7.29 41.93
CA ASN A 202 -15.06 6.70 40.74
C ASN A 202 -14.19 5.62 40.08
N LYS A 203 -12.87 5.83 40.07
CA LYS A 203 -11.92 4.81 39.56
C LYS A 203 -11.98 3.53 40.41
N GLN A 204 -11.96 3.67 41.70
CA GLN A 204 -12.01 2.56 42.62
C GLN A 204 -13.34 1.85 42.50
N TRP A 205 -14.47 2.54 42.51
CA TRP A 205 -15.80 1.95 42.35
C TRP A 205 -15.93 1.13 41.05
N ILE A 206 -15.42 1.67 39.91
CA ILE A 206 -15.41 0.95 38.62
C ILE A 206 -14.56 -0.31 38.73
N GLN A 207 -13.39 -0.26 39.38
CA GLN A 207 -12.51 -1.40 39.54
C GLN A 207 -13.16 -2.50 40.36
N ASP A 208 -13.78 -2.13 41.48
CA ASP A 208 -14.43 -3.05 42.40
C ASP A 208 -15.67 -3.71 41.79
N ASN A 209 -16.39 -3.00 40.89
CA ASN A 209 -17.61 -3.45 40.25
C ASN A 209 -17.46 -3.87 38.80
N THR A 210 -16.23 -4.06 38.31
CA THR A 210 -15.96 -4.34 36.89
C THR A 210 -16.73 -5.53 36.34
N ALA A 211 -16.78 -6.65 37.07
CA ALA A 211 -17.50 -7.87 36.67
C ALA A 211 -19.02 -7.64 36.55
N MET A 212 -19.60 -6.89 37.49
CA MET A 212 -21.03 -6.54 37.47
C MET A 212 -21.34 -5.59 36.30
N LEU A 213 -20.47 -4.61 36.02
CA LEU A 213 -20.62 -3.70 34.89
C LEU A 213 -20.55 -4.43 33.55
N ILE A 214 -19.59 -5.33 33.38
CA ILE A 214 -19.48 -6.14 32.16
C ILE A 214 -20.71 -7.03 31.98
N GLY A 215 -21.15 -7.70 33.03
CA GLY A 215 -22.31 -8.58 32.99
C GLY A 215 -23.61 -7.84 32.68
N SER A 216 -23.85 -6.70 33.33
CA SER A 216 -25.04 -5.87 33.06
C SER A 216 -25.03 -5.25 31.66
N CYS A 217 -23.89 -4.73 31.19
CA CYS A 217 -23.74 -4.27 29.82
C CYS A 217 -23.97 -5.39 28.80
N PHE A 218 -23.41 -6.57 29.03
CA PHE A 218 -23.62 -7.72 28.15
C PHE A 218 -25.09 -8.12 28.03
N ILE A 219 -25.80 -8.22 29.12
CA ILE A 219 -27.24 -8.54 29.12
C ILE A 219 -28.02 -7.45 28.39
N PHE A 220 -27.78 -6.18 28.74
CA PHE A 220 -28.47 -5.05 28.14
C PHE A 220 -28.25 -4.98 26.63
N PHE A 221 -27.00 -5.05 26.18
CA PHE A 221 -26.70 -4.95 24.74
C PHE A 221 -27.09 -6.20 23.96
N THR A 222 -27.08 -7.38 24.58
CA THR A 222 -27.62 -8.60 23.94
C THR A 222 -29.11 -8.46 23.66
N ILE A 223 -29.89 -7.97 24.64
CA ILE A 223 -31.33 -7.70 24.48
C ILE A 223 -31.52 -6.59 23.41
N LEU A 224 -30.80 -5.49 23.53
CA LEU A 224 -30.92 -4.37 22.60
C LEU A 224 -30.63 -4.80 21.14
N MET A 225 -29.56 -5.55 20.92
CA MET A 225 -29.20 -6.04 19.56
C MET A 225 -30.23 -7.05 19.04
N GLN A 226 -30.82 -7.86 19.92
CA GLN A 226 -31.90 -8.76 19.53
C GLN A 226 -33.18 -7.99 19.16
N VAL A 227 -33.54 -6.94 19.89
CA VAL A 227 -34.66 -6.05 19.57
C VAL A 227 -34.43 -5.33 18.25
N LEU A 228 -33.23 -4.77 18.01
CA LEU A 228 -32.88 -4.16 16.72
C LEU A 228 -33.03 -5.15 15.56
N HIS A 229 -32.64 -6.41 15.78
CA HIS A 229 -32.83 -7.45 14.78
C HIS A 229 -34.31 -7.71 14.48
N TRP A 230 -35.19 -7.74 15.50
CA TRP A 230 -36.64 -7.87 15.32
C TRP A 230 -37.24 -6.67 14.60
N LEU A 231 -36.68 -5.47 14.80
CA LEU A 231 -37.03 -4.25 14.04
C LEU A 231 -36.46 -4.23 12.61
N LYS A 232 -35.90 -5.37 12.14
CA LYS A 232 -35.30 -5.54 10.81
C LYS A 232 -34.06 -4.66 10.57
N VAL A 233 -33.43 -4.12 11.59
CA VAL A 233 -32.15 -3.40 11.48
C VAL A 233 -31.02 -4.41 11.32
N ASN A 234 -30.11 -4.17 10.40
CA ASN A 234 -28.95 -5.04 10.23
C ASN A 234 -27.91 -4.79 11.34
N VAL A 235 -27.90 -5.67 12.35
CA VAL A 235 -27.02 -5.55 13.52
C VAL A 235 -25.54 -5.52 13.15
N PHE A 236 -25.11 -6.26 12.12
CA PHE A 236 -23.71 -6.19 11.67
C PHE A 236 -23.33 -4.78 11.19
N LYS A 237 -24.23 -4.06 10.50
CA LYS A 237 -23.97 -2.66 10.14
C LYS A 237 -23.82 -1.78 11.38
N VAL A 238 -24.65 -1.98 12.38
CA VAL A 238 -24.57 -1.25 13.65
C VAL A 238 -23.23 -1.53 14.34
N VAL A 239 -22.84 -2.81 14.46
CA VAL A 239 -21.55 -3.20 15.05
C VAL A 239 -20.36 -2.62 14.28
N VAL A 240 -20.41 -2.62 12.94
CA VAL A 240 -19.36 -2.04 12.10
C VAL A 240 -19.24 -0.53 12.33
N LEU A 241 -20.35 0.21 12.41
CA LEU A 241 -20.32 1.66 12.62
C LEU A 241 -19.87 2.02 14.06
N LEU A 242 -20.35 1.29 15.07
CA LEU A 242 -19.87 1.43 16.46
C LEU A 242 -18.39 1.04 16.58
N GLY A 243 -17.97 -0.03 15.90
CA GLY A 243 -16.58 -0.46 15.85
C GLY A 243 -15.68 0.57 15.17
N THR A 244 -16.16 1.23 14.11
CA THR A 244 -15.44 2.35 13.46
C THR A 244 -15.26 3.52 14.41
N PHE A 245 -16.31 3.91 15.12
CA PHE A 245 -16.25 4.96 16.14
C PHE A 245 -15.24 4.60 17.25
N ALA A 246 -15.35 3.40 17.79
CA ALA A 246 -14.51 2.94 18.90
C ALA A 246 -13.04 2.83 18.50
N LEU A 247 -12.77 2.30 17.30
CA LEU A 247 -11.40 2.17 16.79
C LEU A 247 -10.81 3.55 16.46
N ALA A 248 -11.60 4.47 15.92
CA ALA A 248 -11.18 5.86 15.69
C ALA A 248 -10.86 6.60 17.01
N LEU A 249 -11.66 6.34 18.06
CA LEU A 249 -11.41 6.88 19.40
C LEU A 249 -10.15 6.26 20.02
N ALA A 250 -9.97 4.94 19.93
CA ALA A 250 -8.79 4.24 20.43
C ALA A 250 -7.52 4.68 19.69
N PHE A 251 -7.61 4.87 18.36
CA PHE A 251 -6.54 5.41 17.53
C PHE A 251 -6.12 6.79 18.05
N ALA A 252 -7.04 7.74 18.15
CA ALA A 252 -6.70 9.08 18.59
C ALA A 252 -6.14 9.08 20.03
N GLY A 253 -6.64 8.21 20.90
CA GLY A 253 -6.11 8.05 22.27
C GLY A 253 -4.69 7.50 22.33
N ASN A 254 -4.30 6.64 21.38
CA ASN A 254 -2.96 6.04 21.33
C ASN A 254 -1.97 6.85 20.48
N ASP A 255 -2.40 7.31 19.27
CA ASP A 255 -1.48 7.86 18.28
C ASP A 255 -1.36 9.40 18.29
N LEU A 256 -2.17 10.11 19.09
CA LEU A 256 -2.03 11.57 19.19
C LEU A 256 -0.64 11.98 19.67
N VAL A 257 -0.01 11.17 20.53
CA VAL A 257 1.36 11.43 21.02
C VAL A 257 2.38 11.44 19.89
N ASN A 258 2.18 10.64 18.86
CA ASN A 258 3.09 10.58 17.72
C ASN A 258 3.17 11.91 16.98
N PHE A 259 2.08 12.68 16.96
CA PHE A 259 1.96 13.92 16.20
C PHE A 259 2.24 15.19 17.03
N ILE A 260 1.78 15.20 18.28
CA ILE A 260 1.91 16.40 19.14
C ILE A 260 2.76 16.19 20.38
N GLY A 261 3.13 14.94 20.71
CA GLY A 261 3.94 14.64 21.89
C GLY A 261 5.31 15.28 21.83
N VAL A 262 5.99 15.19 20.69
CA VAL A 262 7.32 15.79 20.46
C VAL A 262 7.27 17.33 20.50
N PRO A 263 6.37 18.02 19.75
CA PRO A 263 6.22 19.47 19.88
C PRO A 263 5.84 19.94 21.28
N LEU A 264 5.00 19.19 22.00
CA LEU A 264 4.60 19.55 23.37
C LEU A 264 5.71 19.30 24.40
N ALA A 265 6.56 18.28 24.18
CA ALA A 265 7.78 18.10 24.97
C ALA A 265 8.71 19.30 24.79
N GLY A 266 8.91 19.76 23.54
CA GLY A 266 9.67 20.98 23.24
C GLY A 266 9.08 22.23 23.87
N TYR A 267 7.76 22.40 23.79
CA TYR A 267 7.07 23.51 24.44
C TYR A 267 7.24 23.48 25.96
N SER A 268 7.07 22.29 26.60
CA SER A 268 7.30 22.13 28.04
C SER A 268 8.74 22.47 28.43
N SER A 269 9.71 22.04 27.62
CA SER A 269 11.14 22.35 27.82
C SER A 269 11.41 23.83 27.73
N PHE A 270 10.79 24.51 26.78
CA PHE A 270 10.93 25.96 26.62
C PHE A 270 10.32 26.73 27.81
N ILE A 271 9.14 26.37 28.28
CA ILE A 271 8.51 26.96 29.45
C ILE A 271 9.38 26.77 30.70
N ASP A 272 9.91 25.56 30.91
CA ASP A 272 10.77 25.28 32.06
C ASP A 272 12.07 26.11 32.01
N PHE A 273 12.71 26.15 30.83
CA PHE A 273 13.91 26.96 30.64
C PHE A 273 13.67 28.46 30.90
N THR A 274 12.54 29.01 30.40
CA THR A 274 12.21 30.44 30.57
C THR A 274 11.81 30.77 32.00
N THR A 275 11.21 29.82 32.76
CA THR A 275 10.72 30.04 34.11
C THR A 275 11.79 29.77 35.15
N ASN A 276 12.55 28.70 35.03
CA ASN A 276 13.49 28.19 36.04
C ASN A 276 14.97 28.33 35.62
N GLY A 277 15.25 28.63 34.36
CA GLY A 277 16.60 28.75 33.81
C GLY A 277 17.17 30.18 33.87
N ALA A 278 16.60 31.08 34.69
CA ALA A 278 17.04 32.47 34.76
C ALA A 278 18.55 32.57 35.13
N GLY A 279 19.36 33.07 34.17
CA GLY A 279 20.82 33.20 34.32
C GLY A 279 21.64 32.03 33.84
N SER A 280 21.00 30.91 33.38
CA SER A 280 21.67 29.77 32.79
C SER A 280 21.71 29.89 31.26
N SER A 281 22.81 29.40 30.65
CA SER A 281 22.86 29.26 29.18
C SER A 281 21.99 28.07 28.71
N PRO A 282 21.51 28.07 27.46
CA PRO A 282 20.80 26.91 26.89
C PRO A 282 21.60 25.60 26.96
N ASP A 283 22.92 25.69 26.92
CA ASP A 283 23.86 24.58 27.01
C ASP A 283 24.27 24.23 28.46
N GLY A 284 23.72 24.91 29.45
CA GLY A 284 24.01 24.68 30.88
C GLY A 284 22.79 24.28 31.72
N PHE A 285 21.58 24.29 31.14
CA PHE A 285 20.35 23.99 31.86
C PHE A 285 19.88 22.55 31.58
N LEU A 286 19.90 21.68 32.60
CA LEU A 286 19.50 20.28 32.52
C LEU A 286 17.97 20.13 32.55
N MET A 287 17.43 19.25 31.70
CA MET A 287 15.98 19.08 31.50
C MET A 287 15.35 18.04 32.44
N THR A 288 15.63 18.12 33.75
CA THR A 288 15.09 17.21 34.78
C THR A 288 13.57 17.28 34.92
N SER A 289 12.96 18.39 34.58
CA SER A 289 11.49 18.58 34.63
C SER A 289 10.71 17.65 33.69
N LEU A 290 11.34 17.13 32.61
CA LEU A 290 10.72 16.20 31.71
C LEU A 290 10.49 14.81 32.30
N LEU A 291 11.10 14.48 33.45
CA LEU A 291 10.85 13.24 34.20
C LEU A 291 9.45 13.21 34.84
N GLY A 292 8.86 14.37 35.09
CA GLY A 292 7.51 14.47 35.66
C GLY A 292 6.43 14.08 34.62
N PRO A 293 5.23 13.72 35.11
CA PRO A 293 4.11 13.37 34.22
C PRO A 293 3.71 14.54 33.33
N ALA A 294 3.38 14.23 32.07
CA ALA A 294 2.95 15.24 31.11
C ALA A 294 1.62 15.87 31.54
N LYS A 295 1.61 17.18 31.72
CA LYS A 295 0.39 17.98 31.94
C LYS A 295 0.08 18.74 30.66
N THR A 296 -0.65 18.10 29.74
CA THR A 296 -1.03 18.73 28.48
C THR A 296 -2.24 19.66 28.68
N PRO A 297 -2.15 20.97 28.37
CA PRO A 297 -3.30 21.85 28.41
C PRO A 297 -4.40 21.36 27.44
N TRP A 298 -5.64 21.34 27.92
CA TRP A 298 -6.79 20.79 27.17
C TRP A 298 -7.02 21.46 25.81
N TYR A 299 -6.67 22.73 25.65
CA TYR A 299 -6.85 23.44 24.38
C TYR A 299 -5.93 22.94 23.26
N PHE A 300 -4.75 22.39 23.58
CA PHE A 300 -3.91 21.70 22.57
C PHE A 300 -4.54 20.41 22.10
N LEU A 301 -5.11 19.62 23.02
CA LEU A 301 -5.79 18.37 22.69
C LEU A 301 -7.03 18.62 21.84
N PHE A 302 -7.83 19.63 22.23
CA PHE A 302 -9.01 20.06 21.49
C PHE A 302 -8.64 20.58 20.08
N GLY A 303 -7.64 21.46 19.99
CA GLY A 303 -7.14 21.98 18.72
C GLY A 303 -6.59 20.88 17.80
N ALA A 304 -5.84 19.93 18.36
CA ALA A 304 -5.35 18.77 17.62
C ALA A 304 -6.52 17.94 17.09
N GLY A 305 -7.55 17.66 17.90
CA GLY A 305 -8.75 16.95 17.47
C GLY A 305 -9.46 17.61 16.28
N VAL A 306 -9.59 18.95 16.30
CA VAL A 306 -10.18 19.69 15.17
C VAL A 306 -9.34 19.54 13.90
N ILE A 307 -8.00 19.68 14.01
CA ILE A 307 -7.09 19.54 12.88
C ILE A 307 -7.11 18.11 12.33
N MET A 308 -7.15 17.09 13.20
CA MET A 308 -7.25 15.69 12.78
C MET A 308 -8.52 15.41 11.98
N VAL A 309 -9.68 15.91 12.44
CA VAL A 309 -10.96 15.78 11.72
C VAL A 309 -10.92 16.52 10.39
N TYR A 310 -10.35 17.71 10.35
CA TYR A 310 -10.17 18.46 9.11
C TYR A 310 -9.28 17.69 8.11
N ALA A 311 -8.15 17.17 8.58
CA ALA A 311 -7.24 16.36 7.77
C ALA A 311 -7.93 15.10 7.23
N LEU A 312 -8.67 14.38 8.09
CA LEU A 312 -9.46 13.21 7.73
C LEU A 312 -10.46 13.49 6.60
N CYS A 313 -11.15 14.64 6.67
CA CYS A 313 -12.16 15.03 5.69
C CYS A 313 -11.57 15.52 4.35
N THR A 314 -10.36 16.06 4.35
CA THR A 314 -9.78 16.74 3.17
C THR A 314 -8.69 15.94 2.47
N SER A 315 -8.09 14.93 3.11
CA SER A 315 -6.96 14.19 2.57
C SER A 315 -7.36 13.24 1.43
N LYS A 316 -6.85 13.55 0.24
CA LYS A 316 -6.98 12.67 -0.93
C LYS A 316 -5.97 11.51 -0.93
N LYS A 317 -4.82 11.68 -0.26
CA LYS A 317 -3.79 10.63 -0.15
C LYS A 317 -4.26 9.47 0.74
N ALA A 318 -5.02 9.76 1.81
CA ALA A 318 -5.62 8.74 2.68
C ALA A 318 -6.44 7.70 1.90
N HIS A 319 -7.14 8.12 0.86
CA HIS A 319 -7.93 7.20 0.04
C HIS A 319 -7.09 6.13 -0.67
N ASN A 320 -5.87 6.46 -1.10
CA ASN A 320 -4.97 5.50 -1.75
C ASN A 320 -4.45 4.47 -0.76
N VAL A 321 -4.10 4.89 0.45
CA VAL A 321 -3.65 3.99 1.53
C VAL A 321 -4.77 3.02 1.91
N ILE A 322 -6.00 3.51 2.06
CA ILE A 322 -7.19 2.69 2.33
C ILE A 322 -7.41 1.68 1.20
N LYS A 323 -7.32 2.10 -0.06
CA LYS A 323 -7.49 1.22 -1.22
C LYS A 323 -6.48 0.07 -1.20
N THR A 324 -5.19 0.35 -1.00
CA THR A 324 -4.14 -0.69 -0.94
C THR A 324 -4.44 -1.74 0.13
N SER A 325 -4.82 -1.31 1.33
CA SER A 325 -5.13 -2.22 2.44
C SER A 325 -6.40 -3.04 2.20
N VAL A 326 -7.44 -2.43 1.64
CA VAL A 326 -8.70 -3.10 1.27
C VAL A 326 -8.47 -4.14 0.17
N ASP A 327 -7.68 -3.81 -0.86
CA ASP A 327 -7.40 -4.72 -1.97
C ASP A 327 -6.61 -5.95 -1.51
N LEU A 328 -5.65 -5.80 -0.58
CA LEU A 328 -4.93 -6.94 0.02
C LEU A 328 -5.83 -7.86 0.86
N ALA A 329 -6.86 -7.29 1.51
CA ALA A 329 -7.82 -8.03 2.34
C ALA A 329 -9.04 -8.57 1.55
N ARG A 330 -9.14 -8.30 0.25
CA ARG A 330 -10.31 -8.64 -0.60
C ARG A 330 -10.61 -10.15 -0.58
N GLN A 331 -11.90 -10.49 -0.58
CA GLN A 331 -12.38 -11.87 -0.55
C GLN A 331 -12.45 -12.49 -1.95
N ASP A 332 -12.74 -11.67 -2.97
CA ASP A 332 -12.82 -12.08 -4.36
C ASP A 332 -11.45 -12.00 -5.06
N GLU A 333 -11.33 -12.67 -6.20
CA GLU A 333 -10.21 -12.51 -7.11
C GLU A 333 -10.30 -11.11 -7.74
N GLY A 334 -9.40 -10.22 -7.33
CA GLY A 334 -9.31 -8.84 -7.80
C GLY A 334 -8.01 -8.54 -8.52
N GLU A 335 -7.80 -7.29 -8.90
CA GLU A 335 -6.52 -6.80 -9.42
C GLU A 335 -5.40 -7.06 -8.41
N GLU A 336 -4.38 -7.81 -8.83
CA GLU A 336 -3.20 -8.08 -8.02
C GLU A 336 -2.10 -7.08 -8.38
N ASN A 337 -1.86 -6.13 -7.46
CA ASN A 337 -0.89 -5.07 -7.63
C ASN A 337 0.56 -5.52 -7.37
N PHE A 338 0.76 -6.74 -6.89
CA PHE A 338 2.06 -7.26 -6.48
C PHE A 338 2.49 -8.45 -7.35
N GLY A 339 3.78 -8.50 -7.70
CA GLY A 339 4.37 -9.63 -8.41
C GLY A 339 4.54 -10.87 -7.53
N SER A 340 5.15 -11.92 -8.04
CA SER A 340 5.49 -13.12 -7.24
C SER A 340 6.93 -13.07 -6.76
N THR A 341 7.18 -13.39 -5.48
CA THR A 341 8.54 -13.50 -4.91
C THR A 341 8.89 -14.95 -4.54
N PRO A 342 10.18 -15.33 -4.54
CA PRO A 342 10.59 -16.69 -4.14
C PRO A 342 10.17 -17.03 -2.70
N ILE A 343 10.25 -16.08 -1.78
CA ILE A 343 9.86 -16.24 -0.37
C ILE A 343 8.36 -16.55 -0.27
N ALA A 344 7.50 -15.79 -0.97
CA ALA A 344 6.07 -16.02 -0.97
C ALA A 344 5.70 -17.40 -1.54
N ARG A 345 6.38 -17.84 -2.61
CA ARG A 345 6.17 -19.19 -3.17
C ARG A 345 6.53 -20.29 -2.17
N THR A 346 7.63 -20.13 -1.44
CA THR A 346 8.06 -21.09 -0.41
C THR A 346 7.05 -21.15 0.74
N LEU A 347 6.58 -20.00 1.23
CA LEU A 347 5.57 -19.92 2.29
C LEU A 347 4.24 -20.56 1.87
N VAL A 348 3.78 -20.31 0.63
CA VAL A 348 2.56 -20.95 0.11
C VAL A 348 2.72 -22.46 0.06
N ARG A 349 3.85 -22.96 -0.47
CA ARG A 349 4.11 -24.42 -0.51
C ARG A 349 4.13 -25.03 0.89
N PHE A 350 4.80 -24.39 1.83
CA PHE A 350 4.84 -24.84 3.22
C PHE A 350 3.45 -24.89 3.85
N SER A 351 2.64 -23.83 3.70
CA SER A 351 1.28 -23.79 4.24
C SER A 351 0.36 -24.84 3.59
N MET A 352 0.49 -25.10 2.29
CA MET A 352 -0.23 -26.17 1.60
C MET A 352 0.18 -27.57 2.12
N THR A 353 1.46 -27.79 2.35
CA THR A 353 1.97 -29.07 2.91
C THR A 353 1.42 -29.29 4.32
N LEU A 354 1.43 -28.26 5.16
CA LEU A 354 0.88 -28.29 6.51
C LEU A 354 -0.63 -28.57 6.49
N SER A 355 -1.38 -27.83 5.66
CA SER A 355 -2.83 -28.02 5.49
C SER A 355 -3.19 -29.43 5.03
N ASN A 356 -2.44 -29.97 4.07
CA ASN A 356 -2.63 -31.35 3.61
C ASN A 356 -2.29 -32.37 4.71
N GLY A 357 -1.28 -32.11 5.52
CA GLY A 357 -0.93 -32.94 6.69
C GLY A 357 -2.07 -32.98 7.71
N ILE A 358 -2.59 -31.82 8.09
CA ILE A 358 -3.72 -31.70 9.04
C ILE A 358 -4.98 -32.37 8.46
N SER A 359 -5.26 -32.16 7.17
CA SER A 359 -6.41 -32.75 6.48
C SER A 359 -6.38 -34.29 6.45
N LYS A 360 -5.21 -34.91 6.47
CA LYS A 360 -5.06 -36.38 6.52
C LYS A 360 -5.38 -36.95 7.90
N VAL A 361 -5.14 -36.20 8.96
CA VAL A 361 -5.39 -36.63 10.35
C VAL A 361 -6.82 -36.34 10.79
N MET A 362 -7.52 -35.43 10.10
CA MET A 362 -8.87 -35.02 10.47
C MET A 362 -9.92 -36.05 10.04
N PRO A 363 -10.85 -36.46 10.92
CA PRO A 363 -11.95 -37.36 10.57
C PRO A 363 -12.81 -36.80 9.43
N GLU A 364 -13.22 -37.66 8.49
CA GLU A 364 -14.00 -37.22 7.32
C GLU A 364 -15.31 -36.53 7.67
N GLY A 365 -15.99 -36.92 8.73
CA GLY A 365 -17.22 -36.27 9.22
C GLY A 365 -16.97 -34.81 9.62
N THR A 366 -15.87 -34.56 10.33
CA THR A 366 -15.46 -33.20 10.74
C THR A 366 -15.08 -32.35 9.54
N LYS A 367 -14.38 -32.95 8.56
CA LYS A 367 -13.98 -32.28 7.32
C LYS A 367 -15.20 -31.85 6.50
N ARG A 368 -16.14 -32.76 6.25
CA ARG A 368 -17.39 -32.46 5.53
C ARG A 368 -18.21 -31.39 6.26
N TRP A 369 -18.31 -31.47 7.58
CA TRP A 369 -19.02 -30.47 8.39
C TRP A 369 -18.34 -29.09 8.26
N LEU A 370 -17.01 -29.02 8.35
CA LEU A 370 -16.25 -27.80 8.20
C LEU A 370 -16.43 -27.20 6.80
N ASP A 371 -16.36 -28.03 5.74
CA ASP A 371 -16.53 -27.55 4.37
C ASP A 371 -17.93 -26.96 4.12
N THR A 372 -18.96 -27.49 4.78
CA THR A 372 -20.30 -26.87 4.72
C THR A 372 -20.37 -25.49 5.35
N ARG A 373 -19.47 -25.18 6.33
CA ARG A 373 -19.42 -23.87 7.00
C ARG A 373 -18.69 -22.82 6.18
N PHE A 374 -17.74 -23.25 5.34
CA PHE A 374 -16.86 -22.37 4.57
C PHE A 374 -17.20 -22.34 3.06
N ARG A 375 -18.45 -22.52 2.69
CA ARG A 375 -18.92 -22.38 1.29
C ARG A 375 -18.95 -20.93 0.88
N LYS A 376 -18.01 -20.52 0.01
CA LYS A 376 -17.91 -19.15 -0.52
C LYS A 376 -19.03 -18.80 -1.50
N ASP A 377 -19.56 -19.77 -2.22
CA ASP A 377 -20.61 -19.58 -3.22
C ASP A 377 -21.90 -18.99 -2.63
N GLU A 378 -22.09 -19.14 -1.33
CA GLU A 378 -23.22 -18.56 -0.59
C GLU A 378 -22.92 -17.20 0.06
N ALA A 379 -21.77 -16.57 -0.25
CA ALA A 379 -21.36 -15.34 0.40
C ALA A 379 -22.28 -14.17 0.08
N ILE A 380 -22.73 -13.49 1.12
CA ILE A 380 -23.54 -12.26 0.99
C ILE A 380 -22.61 -11.07 1.08
N ILE A 381 -22.15 -10.62 -0.07
CA ILE A 381 -21.28 -9.45 -0.24
C ILE A 381 -22.07 -8.36 -0.97
N ALA A 382 -21.99 -7.13 -0.49
CA ALA A 382 -22.62 -6.00 -1.18
C ALA A 382 -21.88 -5.71 -2.52
N ASP A 383 -22.61 -5.26 -3.54
CA ASP A 383 -22.03 -4.99 -4.85
C ASP A 383 -20.79 -4.08 -4.75
N GLY A 384 -19.66 -4.59 -5.23
CA GLY A 384 -18.35 -3.91 -5.19
C GLY A 384 -17.75 -3.76 -3.80
N ALA A 385 -18.22 -4.47 -2.76
CA ALA A 385 -17.53 -4.59 -1.49
C ALA A 385 -16.37 -5.59 -1.61
N ALA A 386 -15.32 -5.39 -0.83
CA ALA A 386 -14.15 -6.27 -0.82
C ALA A 386 -14.36 -7.53 0.03
N PHE A 387 -15.19 -7.44 1.06
CA PHE A 387 -15.53 -8.53 1.98
C PHE A 387 -16.86 -8.24 2.70
N ASP A 388 -17.37 -9.23 3.42
CA ASP A 388 -18.68 -9.15 4.05
C ASP A 388 -18.67 -8.41 5.41
N LEU A 389 -19.88 -8.15 5.94
CA LEU A 389 -20.08 -7.43 7.20
C LEU A 389 -19.63 -8.22 8.43
N VAL A 390 -19.61 -9.55 8.38
CA VAL A 390 -19.13 -10.40 9.51
C VAL A 390 -17.65 -10.15 9.72
N ARG A 391 -16.85 -10.23 8.66
CA ARG A 391 -15.41 -9.95 8.73
C ARG A 391 -15.13 -8.51 9.14
N ALA A 392 -15.86 -7.55 8.58
CA ALA A 392 -15.72 -6.15 8.96
C ALA A 392 -15.97 -5.92 10.46
N SER A 393 -17.00 -6.56 11.02
CA SER A 393 -17.30 -6.49 12.45
C SER A 393 -16.18 -7.08 13.30
N VAL A 394 -15.67 -8.26 12.92
CA VAL A 394 -14.57 -8.90 13.66
C VAL A 394 -13.29 -8.03 13.58
N ASN A 395 -12.94 -7.53 12.41
CA ASN A 395 -11.77 -6.66 12.24
C ASN A 395 -11.81 -5.46 13.18
N LEU A 396 -12.91 -4.72 13.20
CA LEU A 396 -13.04 -3.48 13.97
C LEU A 396 -13.07 -3.74 15.47
N VAL A 397 -13.86 -4.72 15.91
CA VAL A 397 -13.99 -5.04 17.32
C VAL A 397 -12.67 -5.58 17.88
N LEU A 398 -12.06 -6.55 17.20
CA LEU A 398 -10.84 -7.18 17.69
C LEU A 398 -9.64 -6.22 17.65
N ALA A 399 -9.48 -5.44 16.58
CA ALA A 399 -8.42 -4.43 16.52
C ALA A 399 -8.59 -3.38 17.62
N GLY A 400 -9.82 -2.88 17.81
CA GLY A 400 -10.12 -1.94 18.89
C GLY A 400 -9.80 -2.50 20.28
N LEU A 401 -10.13 -3.79 20.53
CA LEU A 401 -9.81 -4.48 21.77
C LEU A 401 -8.30 -4.59 22.02
N LEU A 402 -7.55 -5.02 21.02
CA LEU A 402 -6.09 -5.20 21.13
C LEU A 402 -5.38 -3.87 21.36
N ILE A 403 -5.76 -2.81 20.64
CA ILE A 403 -5.19 -1.47 20.80
C ILE A 403 -5.52 -0.92 22.18
N ALA A 404 -6.78 -0.99 22.60
CA ALA A 404 -7.20 -0.49 23.91
C ALA A 404 -6.53 -1.27 25.08
N LEU A 405 -6.29 -2.56 24.90
CA LEU A 405 -5.52 -3.37 25.86
C LEU A 405 -4.08 -2.86 25.96
N GLY A 406 -3.40 -2.66 24.83
CA GLY A 406 -2.02 -2.12 24.80
C GLY A 406 -1.94 -0.73 25.44
N THR A 407 -2.85 0.17 25.09
CA THR A 407 -2.94 1.51 25.67
C THR A 407 -3.16 1.44 27.19
N SER A 408 -4.02 0.52 27.68
CA SER A 408 -4.26 0.34 29.11
C SER A 408 -3.03 -0.15 29.89
N LEU A 409 -2.13 -0.83 29.23
CA LEU A 409 -0.84 -1.30 29.76
C LEU A 409 0.27 -0.24 29.58
N LYS A 410 -0.05 0.93 29.06
CA LYS A 410 0.90 2.00 28.69
C LYS A 410 1.99 1.54 27.71
N LEU A 411 1.68 0.54 26.89
CA LEU A 411 2.54 0.06 25.82
C LEU A 411 2.13 0.75 24.51
N PRO A 412 2.99 1.56 23.89
CA PRO A 412 2.70 2.16 22.60
C PRO A 412 2.71 1.06 21.54
N LEU A 413 1.53 0.73 21.04
CA LEU A 413 1.36 -0.22 19.96
C LEU A 413 1.21 0.53 18.64
N SER A 414 1.68 -0.09 17.57
CA SER A 414 1.35 0.40 16.23
C SER A 414 -0.08 0.01 15.87
N THR A 415 -0.98 1.01 15.86
CA THR A 415 -2.38 0.81 15.44
C THR A 415 -2.46 0.30 14.02
N THR A 416 -1.60 0.79 13.12
CA THR A 416 -1.50 0.33 11.73
C THR A 416 -1.11 -1.14 11.63
N TYR A 417 -0.11 -1.60 12.39
CA TYR A 417 0.31 -3.01 12.36
C TYR A 417 -0.78 -3.93 12.90
N VAL A 418 -1.38 -3.56 14.02
CA VAL A 418 -2.46 -4.36 14.64
C VAL A 418 -3.66 -4.48 13.71
N THR A 419 -4.17 -3.37 13.17
CA THR A 419 -5.34 -3.39 12.29
C THR A 419 -5.09 -4.12 10.97
N PHE A 420 -3.92 -3.92 10.37
CA PHE A 420 -3.53 -4.63 9.16
C PHE A 420 -3.39 -6.14 9.40
N MET A 421 -2.74 -6.54 10.49
CA MET A 421 -2.54 -7.97 10.77
C MET A 421 -3.82 -8.67 11.20
N VAL A 422 -4.73 -8.02 11.92
CA VAL A 422 -6.08 -8.54 12.15
C VAL A 422 -6.80 -8.75 10.82
N ALA A 423 -6.77 -7.78 9.89
CA ALA A 423 -7.40 -7.90 8.59
C ALA A 423 -6.79 -9.03 7.74
N MET A 424 -5.48 -9.26 7.82
CA MET A 424 -4.80 -10.37 7.14
C MET A 424 -5.14 -11.72 7.76
N GLY A 425 -5.14 -11.81 9.10
CA GLY A 425 -5.54 -13.02 9.82
C GLY A 425 -6.98 -13.43 9.52
N THR A 426 -7.92 -12.48 9.55
CA THR A 426 -9.32 -12.74 9.20
C THR A 426 -9.50 -13.12 7.73
N SER A 427 -8.71 -12.53 6.83
CA SER A 427 -8.69 -12.87 5.41
C SER A 427 -8.22 -14.31 5.18
N LEU A 428 -7.18 -14.73 5.89
CA LEU A 428 -6.69 -16.11 5.84
C LEU A 428 -7.71 -17.10 6.39
N ALA A 429 -8.34 -16.81 7.54
CA ALA A 429 -9.38 -17.63 8.13
C ALA A 429 -10.58 -17.83 7.20
N ASP A 430 -10.95 -16.82 6.44
CA ASP A 430 -12.00 -16.87 5.42
C ASP A 430 -11.61 -17.64 4.14
N ARG A 431 -10.41 -18.23 4.12
CA ARG A 431 -9.85 -18.88 2.93
C ARG A 431 -9.82 -17.93 1.71
N ALA A 432 -9.75 -16.60 1.93
CA ALA A 432 -9.76 -15.60 0.86
C ALA A 432 -8.51 -15.70 -0.04
N TRP A 433 -7.45 -16.31 0.47
CA TRP A 433 -6.22 -16.58 -0.25
C TRP A 433 -6.35 -17.90 -1.04
N GLY A 434 -7.02 -17.84 -2.20
CA GLY A 434 -7.18 -18.96 -3.11
C GLY A 434 -5.84 -19.41 -3.70
N ARG A 435 -5.82 -20.61 -4.31
CA ARG A 435 -4.59 -21.20 -4.85
C ARG A 435 -3.90 -20.30 -5.88
N ASP A 436 -4.68 -19.59 -6.70
CA ASP A 436 -4.17 -18.78 -7.80
C ASP A 436 -3.70 -17.40 -7.33
N SER A 437 -4.29 -16.84 -6.26
CA SER A 437 -3.98 -15.51 -5.74
C SER A 437 -3.04 -15.51 -4.53
N ALA A 438 -2.87 -16.64 -3.84
CA ALA A 438 -2.15 -16.73 -2.57
C ALA A 438 -0.71 -16.18 -2.64
N VAL A 439 0.05 -16.52 -3.69
CA VAL A 439 1.46 -16.08 -3.83
C VAL A 439 1.54 -14.56 -3.96
N PHE A 440 0.66 -13.95 -4.73
CA PHE A 440 0.65 -12.50 -4.96
C PHE A 440 0.22 -11.75 -3.70
N ARG A 441 -0.78 -12.26 -2.97
CA ARG A 441 -1.24 -11.66 -1.70
C ARG A 441 -0.19 -11.77 -0.61
N ILE A 442 0.46 -12.93 -0.46
CA ILE A 442 1.57 -13.08 0.48
C ILE A 442 2.74 -12.15 0.10
N THR A 443 3.04 -12.00 -1.20
CA THR A 443 4.04 -11.02 -1.64
C THR A 443 3.64 -9.60 -1.24
N GLY A 444 2.37 -9.22 -1.41
CA GLY A 444 1.86 -7.92 -0.99
C GLY A 444 2.00 -7.71 0.53
N VAL A 445 1.58 -8.68 1.34
CA VAL A 445 1.73 -8.63 2.80
C VAL A 445 3.21 -8.52 3.21
N LEU A 446 4.09 -9.34 2.63
CA LEU A 446 5.53 -9.28 2.89
C LEU A 446 6.15 -7.94 2.45
N SER A 447 5.65 -7.34 1.36
CA SER A 447 6.10 -6.02 0.91
C SER A 447 5.70 -4.92 1.89
N VAL A 448 4.49 -4.99 2.47
CA VAL A 448 4.04 -4.06 3.52
C VAL A 448 4.88 -4.24 4.78
N ILE A 449 5.07 -5.49 5.25
CA ILE A 449 5.92 -5.79 6.43
C ILE A 449 7.36 -5.35 6.18
N GLY A 450 7.92 -5.62 4.98
CA GLY A 450 9.24 -5.13 4.59
C GLY A 450 9.32 -3.60 4.60
N GLY A 451 8.26 -2.92 4.16
CA GLY A 451 8.11 -1.48 4.26
C GLY A 451 8.21 -0.96 5.69
N TRP A 452 7.67 -1.69 6.67
CA TRP A 452 7.76 -1.33 8.10
C TRP A 452 9.19 -1.32 8.63
N PHE A 453 10.01 -2.33 8.26
CA PHE A 453 11.43 -2.35 8.62
C PHE A 453 12.22 -1.24 7.93
N ILE A 454 11.89 -0.96 6.66
CA ILE A 454 12.49 0.15 5.91
C ILE A 454 12.13 1.49 6.58
N THR A 455 10.87 1.66 7.01
CA THR A 455 10.46 2.87 7.74
C THR A 455 11.26 3.04 9.03
N ALA A 456 11.37 1.99 9.85
CA ALA A 456 12.12 2.06 11.10
C ALA A 456 13.60 2.42 10.87
N GLY A 457 14.25 1.73 9.91
CA GLY A 457 15.65 2.02 9.56
C GLY A 457 15.86 3.41 8.97
N ALA A 458 14.96 3.85 8.10
CA ALA A 458 15.01 5.19 7.50
C ALA A 458 14.75 6.28 8.55
N ALA A 459 13.75 6.10 9.42
CA ALA A 459 13.42 7.01 10.52
C ALA A 459 14.65 7.23 11.43
N PHE A 460 15.25 6.13 11.90
CA PHE A 460 16.46 6.19 12.70
C PHE A 460 17.62 6.92 11.99
N THR A 461 17.94 6.47 10.77
CA THR A 461 19.11 6.95 10.03
C THR A 461 18.97 8.41 9.62
N ILE A 462 17.80 8.80 9.08
CA ILE A 462 17.57 10.17 8.63
C ILE A 462 17.59 11.11 9.85
N CYS A 463 16.89 10.76 10.93
CA CYS A 463 16.83 11.58 12.13
C CYS A 463 18.22 11.73 12.78
N PHE A 464 19.03 10.65 12.79
CA PHE A 464 20.42 10.69 13.25
C PHE A 464 21.23 11.76 12.50
N PHE A 465 21.19 11.74 11.15
CA PHE A 465 21.93 12.71 10.35
C PHE A 465 21.35 14.13 10.46
N VAL A 466 20.03 14.27 10.53
CA VAL A 466 19.38 15.58 10.73
C VAL A 466 19.78 16.19 12.07
N ALA A 467 19.82 15.40 13.15
CA ALA A 467 20.28 15.86 14.48
C ALA A 467 21.74 16.28 14.45
N MET A 468 22.62 15.51 13.78
CA MET A 468 24.02 15.88 13.60
C MET A 468 24.18 17.20 12.83
N VAL A 469 23.43 17.38 11.72
CA VAL A 469 23.46 18.61 10.92
C VAL A 469 22.97 19.79 11.73
N ILE A 470 21.89 19.65 12.52
CA ILE A 470 21.40 20.72 13.39
C ILE A 470 22.42 21.08 14.47
N HIS A 471 23.01 20.09 15.13
CA HIS A 471 23.97 20.30 16.19
C HIS A 471 25.22 21.07 15.73
N PHE A 472 25.81 20.67 14.60
CA PHE A 472 27.02 21.33 14.08
C PHE A 472 26.76 22.60 13.26
N GLY A 473 25.63 22.68 12.57
CA GLY A 473 25.29 23.79 11.68
C GLY A 473 24.46 24.90 12.32
N GLY A 474 23.94 24.67 13.54
CA GLY A 474 23.20 25.67 14.31
C GLY A 474 21.97 26.24 13.55
N THR A 475 21.69 27.52 13.75
CA THR A 475 20.50 28.20 13.20
C THR A 475 20.46 28.17 11.66
N PHE A 476 21.62 28.24 11.00
CA PHE A 476 21.67 28.19 9.53
C PHE A 476 21.21 26.83 8.99
N ALA A 477 21.67 25.77 9.60
CA ALA A 477 21.25 24.40 9.24
C ALA A 477 19.74 24.18 9.48
N ILE A 478 19.20 24.72 10.59
CA ILE A 478 17.78 24.66 10.89
C ILE A 478 16.94 25.31 9.76
N ILE A 479 17.28 26.51 9.34
CA ILE A 479 16.58 27.24 8.28
C ILE A 479 16.67 26.45 6.94
N ALA A 480 17.85 25.93 6.61
CA ALA A 480 18.07 25.16 5.40
C ALA A 480 17.25 23.85 5.40
N LEU A 481 17.20 23.13 6.52
CA LEU A 481 16.43 21.90 6.66
C LEU A 481 14.91 22.15 6.62
N ILE A 482 14.42 23.21 7.24
CA ILE A 482 13.00 23.62 7.12
C ILE A 482 12.67 23.93 5.67
N GLY A 483 13.52 24.68 4.96
CA GLY A 483 13.35 24.97 3.55
C GLY A 483 13.32 23.71 2.68
N LEU A 484 14.20 22.74 2.98
CA LEU A 484 14.25 21.44 2.30
C LEU A 484 12.98 20.61 2.57
N ALA A 485 12.47 20.60 3.80
CA ALA A 485 11.24 19.92 4.15
C ALA A 485 10.03 20.52 3.41
N ILE A 486 9.91 21.83 3.36
CA ILE A 486 8.84 22.52 2.61
C ILE A 486 8.96 22.20 1.10
N PHE A 487 10.17 22.25 0.55
CA PHE A 487 10.41 21.92 -0.86
C PHE A 487 10.01 20.48 -1.20
N THR A 488 10.37 19.50 -0.35
CA THR A 488 10.01 18.10 -0.55
C THR A 488 8.50 17.88 -0.51
N LEU A 489 7.79 18.52 0.42
CA LEU A 489 6.33 18.48 0.51
C LEU A 489 5.65 19.03 -0.75
N ILE A 490 6.10 20.19 -1.24
CA ILE A 490 5.56 20.80 -2.47
C ILE A 490 5.82 19.88 -3.67
N ARG A 491 7.04 19.38 -3.82
CA ARG A 491 7.42 18.45 -4.90
C ARG A 491 6.57 17.17 -4.87
N SER A 492 6.35 16.62 -3.69
CA SER A 492 5.51 15.42 -3.48
C SER A 492 4.07 15.66 -3.94
N GLN A 493 3.48 16.82 -3.64
CA GLN A 493 2.13 17.18 -4.11
C GLN A 493 2.05 17.29 -5.64
N VAL A 494 3.07 17.86 -6.27
CA VAL A 494 3.15 17.97 -7.74
C VAL A 494 3.27 16.59 -8.38
N MET A 495 4.13 15.72 -7.83
CA MET A 495 4.28 14.34 -8.30
C MET A 495 2.98 13.53 -8.15
N TYR A 496 2.29 13.66 -7.01
CA TYR A 496 1.00 13.04 -6.76
C TYR A 496 -0.05 13.46 -7.80
N LYS A 497 -0.15 14.77 -8.10
CA LYS A 497 -1.06 15.28 -9.14
C LYS A 497 -0.74 14.72 -10.53
N LYS A 498 0.55 14.65 -10.90
CA LYS A 498 0.99 14.08 -12.19
C LYS A 498 0.67 12.59 -12.30
N ARG A 499 0.90 11.82 -11.23
CA ARG A 499 0.56 10.39 -11.18
C ARG A 499 -0.95 10.17 -11.33
N LYS A 500 -1.76 10.94 -10.62
CA LYS A 500 -3.22 10.87 -10.71
C LYS A 500 -3.77 11.27 -12.08
N ALA A 501 -3.10 12.20 -12.78
CA ALA A 501 -3.46 12.54 -14.15
C ALA A 501 -3.20 11.39 -15.14
N LYS A 502 -2.12 10.60 -14.93
CA LYS A 502 -1.86 9.37 -15.69
C LYS A 502 -2.86 8.23 -15.34
N GLU A 503 -3.33 8.14 -14.10
CA GLU A 503 -4.33 7.16 -13.67
C GLU A 503 -5.74 7.45 -14.21
N LYS A 504 -6.03 8.65 -14.72
CA LYS A 504 -7.29 8.97 -15.40
C LYS A 504 -7.55 8.11 -16.64
N GLY A 505 -6.51 7.51 -17.26
CA GLY A 505 -6.67 6.52 -18.32
C GLY A 505 -7.42 5.24 -17.91
N ASN A 506 -7.64 4.99 -16.63
CA ASN A 506 -8.40 3.85 -16.10
C ASN A 506 -9.88 4.16 -15.83
N GLU A 507 -10.39 5.30 -16.28
CA GLU A 507 -11.79 5.67 -16.05
C GLU A 507 -12.76 4.80 -16.89
N THR A 508 -12.36 4.48 -18.12
CA THR A 508 -13.08 3.55 -19.01
C THR A 508 -13.19 2.16 -18.39
N LEU A 509 -12.13 1.69 -17.76
CA LEU A 509 -12.11 0.42 -17.04
C LEU A 509 -13.05 0.41 -15.83
N LYS A 510 -13.10 1.50 -15.07
CA LYS A 510 -14.03 1.62 -13.93
C LYS A 510 -15.48 1.60 -14.39
N GLN A 511 -15.80 2.29 -15.46
CA GLN A 511 -17.15 2.30 -16.06
C GLN A 511 -17.51 0.89 -16.55
N LEU A 512 -16.58 0.20 -17.24
CA LEU A 512 -16.75 -1.16 -17.72
C LEU A 512 -17.03 -2.14 -16.58
N MET A 513 -16.34 -1.99 -15.44
CA MET A 513 -16.54 -2.86 -14.26
C MET A 513 -17.79 -2.51 -13.45
N GLN A 514 -18.44 -1.37 -13.69
CA GLN A 514 -19.65 -0.93 -13.00
C GLN A 514 -20.94 -1.14 -13.84
N SER A 515 -20.83 -1.24 -15.16
CA SER A 515 -21.99 -1.47 -16.04
C SER A 515 -22.49 -2.90 -15.95
N ASN A 516 -23.82 -3.07 -16.06
CA ASN A 516 -24.53 -4.36 -16.11
C ASN A 516 -25.19 -4.61 -17.47
N ASN A 517 -25.01 -3.70 -18.44
CA ASN A 517 -25.58 -3.82 -19.77
C ASN A 517 -24.54 -4.40 -20.74
N ASN A 518 -24.86 -5.52 -21.39
CA ASN A 518 -23.97 -6.28 -22.27
C ASN A 518 -23.44 -5.45 -23.45
N THR A 519 -24.28 -4.66 -24.09
CA THR A 519 -23.88 -3.79 -25.22
C THR A 519 -22.93 -2.68 -24.76
N GLU A 520 -23.22 -2.06 -23.64
CA GLU A 520 -22.38 -1.02 -23.04
C GLU A 520 -21.01 -1.59 -22.60
N ILE A 521 -20.99 -2.80 -22.01
CA ILE A 521 -19.75 -3.49 -21.63
C ILE A 521 -18.89 -3.76 -22.87
N LEU A 522 -19.49 -4.24 -23.98
CA LEU A 522 -18.77 -4.52 -25.22
C LEU A 522 -18.18 -3.25 -25.84
N ASP A 523 -18.95 -2.16 -25.90
CA ASP A 523 -18.46 -0.89 -26.46
C ASP A 523 -17.36 -0.26 -25.63
N LEU A 524 -17.49 -0.31 -24.30
CA LEU A 524 -16.43 0.14 -23.39
C LEU A 524 -15.18 -0.74 -23.49
N LEU A 525 -15.33 -2.06 -23.66
CA LEU A 525 -14.24 -2.99 -23.86
C LEU A 525 -13.51 -2.75 -25.19
N ARG A 526 -14.27 -2.52 -26.28
CA ARG A 526 -13.72 -2.13 -27.59
C ARG A 526 -12.89 -0.86 -27.50
N LYS A 527 -13.45 0.17 -26.86
CA LYS A 527 -12.75 1.44 -26.63
C LYS A 527 -11.48 1.26 -25.81
N HIS A 528 -11.57 0.57 -24.68
CA HIS A 528 -10.43 0.30 -23.81
C HIS A 528 -9.35 -0.50 -24.52
N THR A 529 -9.72 -1.59 -25.22
CA THR A 529 -8.77 -2.41 -25.98
C THR A 529 -8.05 -1.60 -27.04
N ARG A 530 -8.77 -0.77 -27.79
CA ARG A 530 -8.18 0.11 -28.79
C ARG A 530 -7.16 1.08 -28.19
N GLU A 531 -7.51 1.77 -27.09
CA GLU A 531 -6.63 2.69 -26.39
C GLU A 531 -5.34 2.01 -25.89
N GLU A 532 -5.44 0.77 -25.40
CA GLU A 532 -4.28 0.00 -24.95
C GLU A 532 -3.41 -0.51 -26.10
N LEU A 533 -4.02 -0.97 -27.20
CA LEU A 533 -3.27 -1.43 -28.38
C LEU A 533 -2.54 -0.28 -29.08
N VAL A 534 -3.13 0.93 -29.10
CA VAL A 534 -2.47 2.15 -29.60
C VAL A 534 -1.21 2.45 -28.78
N LYS A 535 -1.28 2.35 -27.43
CA LYS A 535 -0.11 2.54 -26.56
C LYS A 535 0.99 1.50 -26.82
N VAL A 536 0.63 0.25 -27.10
CA VAL A 536 1.59 -0.80 -27.46
C VAL A 536 2.29 -0.50 -28.78
N LEU A 537 1.55 -0.01 -29.78
CA LEU A 537 2.15 0.40 -31.05
C LEU A 537 3.08 1.62 -30.88
N GLU A 538 2.66 2.64 -30.10
CA GLU A 538 3.49 3.79 -29.74
C GLU A 538 4.79 3.35 -29.02
N PHE A 539 4.67 2.46 -28.04
CA PHE A 539 5.82 1.87 -27.34
C PHE A 539 6.74 1.14 -28.32
N THR A 540 6.17 0.34 -29.23
CA THR A 540 6.93 -0.44 -30.22
C THR A 540 7.69 0.47 -31.17
N GLU A 541 7.03 1.50 -31.72
CA GLU A 541 7.61 2.52 -32.57
C GLU A 541 8.81 3.20 -31.89
N GLU A 542 8.58 3.80 -30.72
CA GLU A 542 9.61 4.56 -30.00
C GLU A 542 10.80 3.70 -29.57
N ASN A 543 10.57 2.48 -29.11
CA ASN A 543 11.67 1.65 -28.59
C ASN A 543 12.35 0.81 -29.65
N PHE A 544 11.70 0.53 -30.78
CA PHE A 544 12.35 -0.04 -31.96
C PHE A 544 13.38 0.95 -32.53
N GLU A 545 12.96 2.18 -32.85
CA GLU A 545 13.82 3.24 -33.34
C GLU A 545 14.96 3.56 -32.37
N ARG A 546 14.64 3.73 -31.08
CA ARG A 546 15.63 4.00 -30.01
C ARG A 546 16.66 2.90 -29.89
N THR A 547 16.26 1.62 -29.97
CA THR A 547 17.17 0.48 -29.85
C THR A 547 18.13 0.42 -31.03
N VAL A 548 17.60 0.54 -32.25
CA VAL A 548 18.43 0.51 -33.46
C VAL A 548 19.40 1.70 -33.51
N THR A 549 18.89 2.91 -33.31
CA THR A 549 19.72 4.11 -33.31
C THR A 549 20.79 4.06 -32.22
N ALA A 550 20.46 3.62 -31.03
CA ALA A 550 21.42 3.48 -29.93
C ALA A 550 22.47 2.42 -30.24
N PHE A 551 22.12 1.32 -30.89
CA PHE A 551 23.06 0.29 -31.29
C PHE A 551 24.00 0.74 -32.40
N LEU A 552 23.48 1.36 -33.48
CA LEU A 552 24.28 1.87 -34.59
C LEU A 552 25.30 2.95 -34.17
N HIS A 553 24.97 3.72 -33.10
CA HIS A 553 25.86 4.75 -32.54
C HIS A 553 26.61 4.29 -31.28
N GLU A 554 26.59 3.01 -30.97
CA GLU A 554 27.27 2.41 -29.79
C GLU A 554 26.90 3.08 -28.44
N ASN A 555 25.63 3.55 -28.32
CA ASN A 555 25.13 4.27 -27.14
C ASN A 555 24.58 3.31 -26.08
N LEU A 556 25.47 2.85 -25.19
CA LEU A 556 25.13 1.93 -24.10
C LEU A 556 24.02 2.48 -23.18
N ARG A 557 24.00 3.81 -22.92
CA ARG A 557 22.96 4.42 -22.06
C ARG A 557 21.59 4.38 -22.72
N GLY A 558 21.54 4.57 -24.05
CA GLY A 558 20.32 4.44 -24.85
C GLY A 558 19.71 3.04 -24.75
N LEU A 559 20.56 2.00 -24.97
CA LEU A 559 20.14 0.60 -24.89
C LEU A 559 19.67 0.20 -23.49
N ARG A 560 20.35 0.63 -22.43
CA ARG A 560 19.90 0.38 -21.05
C ARG A 560 18.55 1.03 -20.73
N ARG A 561 18.28 2.22 -21.29
CA ARG A 561 16.96 2.87 -21.16
C ARG A 561 15.88 2.11 -21.91
N ALA A 562 16.14 1.67 -23.14
CA ALA A 562 15.21 0.86 -23.92
C ALA A 562 14.88 -0.45 -23.19
N MET A 563 15.88 -1.16 -22.66
CA MET A 563 15.66 -2.38 -21.88
C MET A 563 14.85 -2.12 -20.60
N GLY A 564 15.06 -0.99 -19.94
CA GLY A 564 14.23 -0.57 -18.79
C GLY A 564 12.77 -0.35 -19.17
N SER A 565 12.50 0.31 -20.30
CA SER A 565 11.16 0.50 -20.85
C SER A 565 10.49 -0.82 -21.20
N VAL A 566 11.22 -1.76 -21.83
CA VAL A 566 10.71 -3.11 -22.17
C VAL A 566 10.30 -3.89 -20.91
N LYS A 567 11.10 -3.84 -19.83
CA LYS A 567 10.76 -4.53 -18.57
C LYS A 567 9.48 -3.98 -17.95
N PHE A 568 9.29 -2.68 -18.03
CA PHE A 568 8.09 -2.02 -17.52
C PHE A 568 6.86 -2.38 -18.37
N GLU A 569 6.98 -2.32 -19.70
CA GLU A 569 5.88 -2.61 -20.62
C GLU A 569 5.42 -4.08 -20.55
N LYS A 570 6.36 -5.03 -20.36
CA LYS A 570 6.02 -6.44 -20.10
C LYS A 570 5.12 -6.63 -18.87
N GLN A 571 5.20 -5.77 -17.88
CA GLN A 571 4.30 -5.82 -16.71
C GLN A 571 2.93 -5.22 -17.06
N LEU A 572 2.89 -4.11 -17.79
CA LEU A 572 1.64 -3.48 -18.23
C LEU A 572 0.81 -4.41 -19.12
N ILE A 573 1.43 -5.09 -20.08
CA ILE A 573 0.73 -6.07 -20.95
C ILE A 573 0.12 -7.22 -20.15
N LYS A 574 0.81 -7.73 -19.13
CA LYS A 574 0.25 -8.77 -18.26
C LYS A 574 -0.99 -8.27 -17.52
N GLN A 575 -0.96 -7.03 -17.05
CA GLN A 575 -2.09 -6.39 -16.40
C GLN A 575 -3.25 -6.18 -17.38
N MET A 576 -2.97 -5.68 -18.59
CA MET A 576 -3.95 -5.47 -19.66
C MET A 576 -4.68 -6.79 -20.00
N LYS A 577 -3.95 -7.88 -20.26
CA LYS A 577 -4.53 -9.21 -20.53
C LYS A 577 -5.46 -9.66 -19.42
N ARG A 578 -5.04 -9.53 -18.17
CA ARG A 578 -5.83 -9.96 -17.02
C ARG A 578 -7.12 -9.17 -16.88
N THR A 579 -7.02 -7.85 -16.96
CA THR A 579 -8.14 -6.94 -16.80
C THR A 579 -9.19 -7.15 -17.89
N GLY A 580 -8.75 -7.27 -19.12
CA GLY A 580 -9.66 -7.51 -20.22
C GLY A 580 -10.28 -8.91 -20.21
N THR A 581 -9.56 -9.94 -19.72
CA THR A 581 -10.15 -11.26 -19.49
C THR A 581 -11.29 -11.20 -18.48
N LEU A 582 -11.12 -10.46 -17.37
CA LEU A 582 -12.19 -10.25 -16.39
C LEU A 582 -13.40 -9.51 -16.99
N ALA A 583 -13.15 -8.57 -17.90
CA ALA A 583 -14.22 -7.87 -18.62
C ALA A 583 -14.97 -8.81 -19.58
N MET A 584 -14.23 -9.66 -20.32
CA MET A 584 -14.83 -10.66 -21.22
C MET A 584 -15.70 -11.68 -20.47
N CYS A 585 -15.33 -12.09 -19.27
CA CYS A 585 -16.12 -13.00 -18.43
C CYS A 585 -17.47 -12.42 -17.98
N ARG A 586 -17.74 -11.12 -18.19
CA ARG A 586 -19.00 -10.45 -17.85
C ARG A 586 -19.96 -10.35 -19.04
N LEU A 587 -19.48 -10.63 -20.24
CA LEU A 587 -20.28 -10.67 -21.45
C LEU A 587 -21.08 -11.97 -21.53
N ASP A 588 -22.14 -11.99 -22.31
CA ASP A 588 -22.92 -13.19 -22.60
C ASP A 588 -22.13 -14.18 -23.46
N ASN A 589 -22.47 -15.46 -23.35
CA ASN A 589 -21.76 -16.55 -24.02
C ASN A 589 -21.68 -16.39 -25.55
N ASN A 590 -22.71 -15.82 -26.20
CA ASN A 590 -22.72 -15.66 -27.65
C ASN A 590 -21.70 -14.60 -28.09
N THR A 591 -21.66 -13.46 -27.42
CA THR A 591 -20.70 -12.39 -27.69
C THR A 591 -19.25 -12.86 -27.41
N VAL A 592 -19.05 -13.66 -26.35
CA VAL A 592 -17.73 -14.22 -26.04
C VAL A 592 -17.27 -15.20 -27.14
N LEU A 593 -18.15 -16.04 -27.66
CA LEU A 593 -17.83 -16.98 -28.75
C LEU A 593 -17.50 -16.26 -30.06
N GLU A 594 -18.21 -15.17 -30.39
CA GLU A 594 -17.99 -14.43 -31.64
C GLU A 594 -16.76 -13.51 -31.58
N LYS A 595 -16.58 -12.77 -30.52
CA LYS A 595 -15.57 -11.71 -30.44
C LYS A 595 -14.35 -12.07 -29.57
N GLY A 596 -14.51 -13.05 -28.66
CA GLY A 596 -13.45 -13.42 -27.72
C GLY A 596 -12.17 -13.91 -28.37
N LEU A 597 -12.30 -14.72 -29.45
CA LEU A 597 -11.14 -15.20 -30.20
C LEU A 597 -10.26 -14.03 -30.69
N TYR A 598 -10.88 -13.01 -31.29
CA TYR A 598 -10.16 -11.85 -31.81
C TYR A 598 -9.57 -10.99 -30.70
N TYR A 599 -10.26 -10.87 -29.58
CA TYR A 599 -9.76 -10.19 -28.39
C TYR A 599 -8.46 -10.86 -27.88
N TYR A 600 -8.48 -12.19 -27.67
CA TYR A 600 -7.30 -12.92 -27.16
C TYR A 600 -6.14 -12.90 -28.15
N GLN A 601 -6.40 -13.09 -29.45
CA GLN A 601 -5.37 -13.01 -30.49
C GLN A 601 -4.75 -11.60 -30.56
N GLY A 602 -5.54 -10.54 -30.45
CA GLY A 602 -5.04 -9.17 -30.42
C GLY A 602 -4.08 -8.93 -29.23
N ASN A 603 -4.45 -9.41 -28.05
CA ASN A 603 -3.60 -9.34 -26.88
C ASN A 603 -2.31 -10.17 -27.01
N ASP A 604 -2.36 -11.29 -27.73
CA ASP A 604 -1.17 -12.11 -27.98
C ASP A 604 -0.22 -11.42 -28.94
N PHE A 605 -0.70 -10.87 -30.06
CA PHE A 605 0.14 -10.09 -30.98
C PHE A 605 0.71 -8.83 -30.32
N ALA A 606 -0.06 -8.13 -29.50
CA ALA A 606 0.46 -7.00 -28.71
C ALA A 606 1.59 -7.43 -27.75
N SER A 607 1.48 -8.60 -27.14
CA SER A 607 2.53 -9.15 -26.29
C SER A 607 3.78 -9.52 -27.07
N GLU A 608 3.59 -10.14 -28.23
CA GLU A 608 4.72 -10.52 -29.10
C GLU A 608 5.48 -9.30 -29.63
N LEU A 609 4.79 -8.19 -29.91
CA LEU A 609 5.46 -6.92 -30.26
C LEU A 609 6.42 -6.47 -29.14
N VAL A 610 5.95 -6.42 -27.89
CA VAL A 610 6.79 -6.03 -26.75
C VAL A 610 7.92 -7.02 -26.50
N TYR A 611 7.67 -8.32 -26.69
CA TYR A 611 8.71 -9.34 -26.55
C TYR A 611 9.74 -9.26 -27.68
N SER A 612 9.33 -8.92 -28.92
CA SER A 612 10.25 -8.72 -30.05
C SER A 612 11.20 -7.56 -29.78
N ILE A 613 10.71 -6.43 -29.26
CA ILE A 613 11.59 -5.33 -28.85
C ILE A 613 12.57 -5.78 -27.76
N GLY A 614 12.15 -6.63 -26.84
CA GLY A 614 13.04 -7.19 -25.81
C GLY A 614 14.13 -8.10 -26.42
N ARG A 615 13.76 -9.00 -27.36
CA ARG A 615 14.67 -9.90 -28.06
C ARG A 615 15.62 -9.13 -29.02
N LEU A 616 15.19 -7.98 -29.53
CA LEU A 616 16.04 -7.06 -30.29
C LEU A 616 17.04 -6.35 -29.38
N CYS A 617 16.57 -5.78 -28.28
CA CYS A 617 17.38 -4.92 -27.40
C CYS A 617 18.44 -5.70 -26.61
N GLU A 618 18.12 -6.90 -26.12
CA GLU A 618 18.99 -7.69 -25.23
C GLU A 618 20.33 -8.07 -25.91
N PRO A 619 20.36 -8.67 -27.12
CA PRO A 619 21.60 -8.98 -27.81
C PRO A 619 22.39 -7.74 -28.23
N CYS A 620 21.70 -6.64 -28.63
CA CYS A 620 22.34 -5.36 -28.95
C CYS A 620 23.04 -4.77 -27.71
N LEU A 621 22.39 -4.83 -26.55
CA LEU A 621 22.95 -4.37 -25.29
C LEU A 621 24.16 -5.21 -24.88
N GLU A 622 24.05 -6.55 -24.96
CA GLU A 622 25.15 -7.46 -24.64
C GLU A 622 26.36 -7.24 -25.56
N HIS A 623 26.11 -7.02 -26.86
CA HIS A 623 27.15 -6.77 -27.84
C HIS A 623 27.99 -5.51 -27.50
N ILE A 624 27.33 -4.41 -27.15
CA ILE A 624 28.01 -3.14 -26.82
C ILE A 624 28.65 -3.22 -25.42
N ASP A 625 27.99 -3.84 -24.44
CA ASP A 625 28.50 -3.97 -23.08
C ASP A 625 29.79 -4.82 -23.03
N ASN A 626 29.94 -5.79 -23.93
CA ASN A 626 31.14 -6.61 -24.10
C ASN A 626 32.19 -6.00 -25.04
N ASN A 627 32.00 -4.78 -25.55
CA ASN A 627 32.91 -4.11 -26.51
C ASN A 627 33.23 -4.96 -27.75
N PHE A 628 32.23 -5.68 -28.29
CA PHE A 628 32.42 -6.41 -29.55
C PHE A 628 32.54 -5.43 -30.73
N LYS A 629 33.11 -5.90 -31.87
CA LYS A 629 33.26 -5.04 -33.05
C LYS A 629 31.92 -4.50 -33.53
N PRO A 630 31.80 -3.21 -33.89
CA PRO A 630 30.56 -2.65 -34.41
C PRO A 630 30.20 -3.24 -35.79
N LEU A 631 28.96 -3.00 -36.23
CA LEU A 631 28.53 -3.27 -37.61
C LEU A 631 29.41 -2.49 -38.58
N ASP A 632 29.64 -3.07 -39.75
CA ASP A 632 30.33 -2.36 -40.82
C ASP A 632 29.44 -1.23 -41.44
N THR A 633 30.02 -0.40 -42.29
CA THR A 633 29.34 0.76 -42.88
C THR A 633 28.16 0.31 -43.77
N ILE A 634 28.29 -0.85 -44.42
CA ILE A 634 27.27 -1.38 -45.33
C ILE A 634 26.10 -1.85 -44.52
N GLN A 635 26.34 -2.72 -43.50
CA GLN A 635 25.31 -3.23 -42.59
C GLN A 635 24.55 -2.09 -41.83
N LYS A 636 25.28 -1.04 -41.43
CA LYS A 636 24.67 0.16 -40.80
C LYS A 636 23.71 0.87 -41.73
N GLY A 637 24.12 1.09 -43.02
CA GLY A 637 23.27 1.72 -44.02
C GLY A 637 22.04 0.91 -44.36
N GLU A 638 22.23 -0.37 -44.71
CA GLU A 638 21.15 -1.31 -45.03
C GLU A 638 20.07 -1.40 -43.94
N PHE A 639 20.48 -1.46 -42.66
CA PHE A 639 19.53 -1.58 -41.56
C PHE A 639 18.89 -0.23 -41.20
N SER A 640 19.58 0.90 -41.41
CA SER A 640 19.01 2.21 -41.19
C SER A 640 17.84 2.51 -42.14
N ASP A 641 18.01 2.19 -43.42
CA ASP A 641 16.97 2.39 -44.44
C ASP A 641 15.71 1.61 -44.14
N VAL A 642 15.86 0.31 -43.81
CA VAL A 642 14.72 -0.52 -43.47
C VAL A 642 14.08 -0.11 -42.12
N THR A 643 14.86 0.48 -41.20
CA THR A 643 14.33 0.97 -39.93
C THR A 643 13.36 2.14 -40.14
N GLU A 644 13.67 3.09 -41.00
CA GLU A 644 12.80 4.21 -41.35
C GLU A 644 11.46 3.72 -41.91
N ASP A 645 11.49 2.75 -42.80
CA ASP A 645 10.28 2.16 -43.39
C ASP A 645 9.43 1.40 -42.39
N ILE A 646 10.04 0.67 -41.44
CA ILE A 646 9.34 -0.03 -40.36
C ILE A 646 8.68 0.95 -39.40
N VAL A 647 9.40 2.00 -39.01
CA VAL A 647 8.86 3.05 -38.14
C VAL A 647 7.68 3.74 -38.80
N TYR A 648 7.79 4.04 -40.09
CA TYR A 648 6.68 4.61 -40.87
C TYR A 648 5.47 3.69 -40.92
N LEU A 649 5.66 2.38 -41.13
CA LEU A 649 4.56 1.40 -41.10
C LEU A 649 3.88 1.37 -39.71
N LEU A 650 4.66 1.39 -38.62
CA LEU A 650 4.13 1.43 -37.26
C LEU A 650 3.32 2.69 -37.00
N GLN A 651 3.79 3.86 -37.46
CA GLN A 651 3.09 5.15 -37.35
C GLN A 651 1.75 5.13 -38.07
N VAL A 652 1.72 4.65 -39.32
CA VAL A 652 0.49 4.55 -40.10
C VAL A 652 -0.51 3.60 -39.43
N CYS A 653 -0.06 2.43 -39.00
CA CYS A 653 -0.92 1.47 -38.32
C CYS A 653 -1.46 2.01 -37.00
N ARG A 654 -0.63 2.70 -36.20
CA ARG A 654 -1.04 3.38 -34.97
C ARG A 654 -2.10 4.44 -35.24
N HIS A 655 -1.88 5.32 -36.21
CA HIS A 655 -2.82 6.38 -36.55
C HIS A 655 -4.17 5.85 -37.03
N LYS A 656 -4.17 4.83 -37.89
CA LYS A 656 -5.39 4.16 -38.34
C LYS A 656 -6.17 3.52 -37.17
N MET A 657 -5.46 2.85 -36.26
CA MET A 657 -6.09 2.24 -35.07
C MET A 657 -6.65 3.31 -34.13
N GLU A 658 -5.95 4.42 -33.92
CA GLU A 658 -6.39 5.53 -33.07
C GLU A 658 -7.70 6.13 -33.58
N ASN A 659 -7.82 6.33 -34.89
CA ASN A 659 -9.01 6.89 -35.55
C ASN A 659 -10.10 5.86 -35.83
N ASN A 660 -9.89 4.59 -35.47
CA ASN A 660 -10.80 3.47 -35.78
C ASN A 660 -11.03 3.33 -37.32
N ASP A 661 -10.06 3.71 -38.13
CA ASP A 661 -10.07 3.62 -39.58
C ASP A 661 -9.37 2.33 -40.01
N TYR A 662 -10.17 1.35 -40.44
CA TYR A 662 -9.70 0.08 -40.95
C TYR A 662 -10.02 -0.10 -42.45
N GLU A 663 -10.49 0.96 -43.12
CA GLU A 663 -10.68 0.98 -44.56
C GLU A 663 -9.31 1.04 -45.25
N ASP A 664 -9.24 0.45 -46.46
CA ASP A 664 -8.04 0.44 -47.31
C ASP A 664 -6.75 -0.08 -46.64
N PHE A 665 -6.88 -1.17 -45.85
CA PHE A 665 -5.74 -1.82 -45.19
C PHE A 665 -4.83 -2.61 -46.14
N GLU A 666 -5.21 -2.78 -47.40
CA GLU A 666 -4.46 -3.54 -48.39
C GLU A 666 -3.10 -2.89 -48.76
N ASN A 667 -3.01 -1.59 -48.68
CA ASN A 667 -1.76 -0.86 -48.93
C ASN A 667 -0.71 -1.15 -47.86
N GLU A 668 -1.12 -1.15 -46.58
CA GLU A 668 -0.23 -1.48 -45.47
C GLU A 668 0.22 -2.94 -45.52
N LEU A 669 -0.68 -3.84 -45.99
CA LEU A 669 -0.35 -5.25 -46.17
C LEU A 669 0.72 -5.43 -47.27
N ARG A 670 0.60 -4.72 -48.39
CA ARG A 670 1.62 -4.74 -49.47
C ARG A 670 2.94 -4.21 -48.97
N LYS A 671 2.95 -3.04 -48.31
CA LYS A 671 4.20 -2.46 -47.75
C LYS A 671 4.87 -3.40 -46.77
N ALA A 672 4.10 -4.06 -45.91
CA ALA A 672 4.64 -5.04 -44.96
C ALA A 672 5.23 -6.28 -45.64
N ASN A 673 4.59 -6.76 -46.72
CA ASN A 673 5.13 -7.84 -47.53
C ASN A 673 6.43 -7.45 -48.23
N ASP A 674 6.50 -6.23 -48.78
CA ASP A 674 7.70 -5.69 -49.41
C ASP A 674 8.84 -5.56 -48.40
N LEU A 675 8.57 -5.03 -47.21
CA LEU A 675 9.55 -4.93 -46.11
C LEU A 675 10.05 -6.32 -45.66
N ASN A 676 9.16 -7.30 -45.52
CA ASN A 676 9.55 -8.68 -45.22
C ASN A 676 10.40 -9.31 -46.33
N GLY A 677 10.12 -8.95 -47.57
CA GLY A 677 10.96 -9.31 -48.74
C GLY A 677 12.36 -8.71 -48.65
N GLN A 678 12.49 -7.40 -48.37
CA GLN A 678 13.76 -6.70 -48.17
C GLN A 678 14.56 -7.30 -47.02
N LEU A 679 13.94 -7.49 -45.84
CA LEU A 679 14.57 -8.12 -44.68
C LEU A 679 15.06 -9.55 -45.00
N SER A 680 14.29 -10.31 -45.77
CA SER A 680 14.68 -11.66 -46.20
C SER A 680 15.88 -11.64 -47.18
N HIS A 681 15.98 -10.60 -47.99
CA HIS A 681 17.13 -10.37 -48.86
C HIS A 681 18.40 -10.05 -48.03
N LEU A 682 18.30 -9.11 -47.08
CA LEU A 682 19.41 -8.78 -46.16
C LEU A 682 19.91 -9.97 -45.40
N LYS A 683 18.96 -10.83 -44.94
CA LYS A 683 19.30 -12.10 -44.26
C LYS A 683 20.10 -13.06 -45.13
N ARG A 684 19.75 -13.19 -46.40
CA ARG A 684 20.48 -14.03 -47.36
C ARG A 684 21.88 -13.49 -47.64
N GLU A 685 22.00 -12.17 -47.84
CA GLU A 685 23.30 -11.54 -48.05
C GLU A 685 24.23 -11.69 -46.85
N GLU A 686 23.72 -11.53 -45.62
CA GLU A 686 24.52 -11.76 -44.44
C GLU A 686 25.00 -13.21 -44.29
N LEU A 687 24.15 -14.18 -44.63
CA LEU A 687 24.55 -15.60 -44.64
C LEU A 687 25.66 -15.87 -45.70
N GLN A 688 25.65 -15.20 -46.82
CA GLN A 688 26.73 -15.26 -47.80
C GLN A 688 28.02 -14.60 -47.27
N ARG A 689 27.92 -13.46 -46.58
CA ARG A 689 29.08 -12.81 -45.94
C ARG A 689 29.73 -13.72 -44.91
N ILE A 690 28.94 -14.47 -44.13
CA ILE A 690 29.48 -15.48 -43.20
C ILE A 690 30.24 -16.58 -43.91
N GLN A 691 29.70 -17.09 -45.02
CA GLN A 691 30.36 -18.15 -45.82
C GLN A 691 31.69 -17.75 -46.41
N THR A 692 31.80 -16.49 -46.86
CA THR A 692 33.03 -15.93 -47.42
C THR A 692 34.05 -15.50 -46.37
N GLN A 693 33.78 -15.71 -45.07
CA GLN A 693 34.63 -15.35 -43.93
C GLN A 693 35.02 -13.84 -43.90
N SER A 694 34.20 -12.99 -44.48
CA SER A 694 34.52 -11.55 -44.63
C SER A 694 34.20 -10.71 -43.35
N GLY A 695 33.73 -11.32 -42.26
CA GLY A 695 33.33 -10.58 -41.05
C GLY A 695 33.47 -11.35 -39.74
N SER A 696 33.17 -10.67 -38.64
CA SER A 696 33.12 -11.28 -37.29
C SER A 696 31.81 -12.05 -37.10
N ILE A 697 31.90 -13.35 -36.77
CA ILE A 697 30.72 -14.20 -36.51
C ILE A 697 29.78 -13.58 -35.45
N LYS A 698 30.32 -12.92 -34.40
CA LYS A 698 29.50 -12.26 -33.38
C LYS A 698 28.70 -11.11 -33.90
N VAL A 699 29.28 -10.31 -34.81
CA VAL A 699 28.61 -9.19 -35.50
C VAL A 699 27.47 -9.73 -36.35
N SER A 700 27.76 -10.74 -37.17
CA SER A 700 26.75 -11.37 -38.06
C SER A 700 25.60 -11.99 -37.24
N MET A 701 25.88 -12.63 -36.10
CA MET A 701 24.83 -13.19 -35.24
C MET A 701 23.88 -12.10 -34.69
N VAL A 702 24.39 -10.98 -34.20
CA VAL A 702 23.56 -9.87 -33.72
C VAL A 702 22.76 -9.27 -34.87
N TYR A 703 23.40 -9.05 -36.04
CA TYR A 703 22.75 -8.50 -37.21
C TYR A 703 21.62 -9.40 -37.73
N LEU A 704 21.82 -10.72 -37.79
CA LEU A 704 20.78 -11.69 -38.15
C LEU A 704 19.62 -11.70 -37.12
N THR A 705 19.91 -11.52 -35.83
CA THR A 705 18.88 -11.39 -34.81
C THR A 705 18.08 -10.10 -34.98
N MET A 706 18.75 -8.99 -35.29
CA MET A 706 18.09 -7.72 -35.58
C MET A 706 17.13 -7.84 -36.78
N ILE A 707 17.58 -8.46 -37.87
CA ILE A 707 16.74 -8.72 -39.05
C ILE A 707 15.53 -9.58 -38.68
N GLN A 708 15.74 -10.66 -37.93
CA GLN A 708 14.65 -11.57 -37.52
C GLN A 708 13.62 -10.87 -36.67
N GLU A 709 14.03 -10.09 -35.66
CA GLU A 709 13.08 -9.41 -34.81
C GLU A 709 12.39 -8.22 -35.50
N ALA A 710 13.05 -7.57 -36.47
CA ALA A 710 12.43 -6.61 -37.37
C ALA A 710 11.29 -7.25 -38.20
N GLN A 711 11.53 -8.45 -38.77
CA GLN A 711 10.49 -9.23 -39.46
C GLN A 711 9.32 -9.60 -38.54
N ASN A 712 9.62 -9.98 -37.30
CA ASN A 712 8.61 -10.28 -36.29
C ASN A 712 7.75 -9.04 -35.97
N VAL A 713 8.35 -7.87 -35.79
CA VAL A 713 7.65 -6.60 -35.53
C VAL A 713 6.71 -6.27 -36.70
N VAL A 714 7.17 -6.33 -37.93
CA VAL A 714 6.33 -6.09 -39.13
C VAL A 714 5.15 -7.08 -39.17
N THR A 715 5.43 -8.36 -39.01
CA THR A 715 4.41 -9.43 -39.11
C THR A 715 3.36 -9.30 -37.99
N TYR A 716 3.78 -9.09 -36.73
CA TYR A 716 2.84 -8.96 -35.62
C TYR A 716 2.04 -7.67 -35.69
N THR A 717 2.60 -6.58 -36.20
CA THR A 717 1.86 -5.31 -36.42
C THR A 717 0.70 -5.53 -37.40
N ILE A 718 0.94 -6.17 -38.53
CA ILE A 718 -0.11 -6.44 -39.51
C ILE A 718 -1.16 -7.42 -38.97
N ASN A 719 -0.74 -8.46 -38.28
CA ASN A 719 -1.68 -9.40 -37.67
C ASN A 719 -2.52 -8.75 -36.58
N LEU A 720 -1.94 -7.85 -35.78
CA LEU A 720 -2.65 -7.06 -34.79
C LEU A 720 -3.73 -6.20 -35.44
N MET A 721 -3.40 -5.54 -36.55
CA MET A 721 -4.37 -4.72 -37.30
C MET A 721 -5.53 -5.55 -37.86
N LYS A 722 -5.23 -6.71 -38.45
CA LYS A 722 -6.28 -7.64 -38.97
C LYS A 722 -7.25 -8.09 -37.89
N VAL A 723 -6.72 -8.46 -36.74
CA VAL A 723 -7.52 -8.97 -35.63
C VAL A 723 -8.28 -7.84 -34.94
N SER A 724 -7.63 -6.65 -34.79
CA SER A 724 -8.27 -5.47 -34.25
C SER A 724 -9.47 -5.03 -35.08
N ARG A 725 -9.35 -5.04 -36.43
CA ARG A 725 -10.49 -4.79 -37.35
C ARG A 725 -11.68 -5.71 -37.05
N LYS A 726 -11.44 -7.03 -36.96
CA LYS A 726 -12.50 -8.02 -36.69
C LYS A 726 -13.13 -7.87 -35.30
N PHE A 727 -12.38 -7.37 -34.33
CA PHE A 727 -12.89 -7.13 -32.98
C PHE A 727 -13.72 -5.82 -32.89
N GLN A 728 -13.26 -4.77 -33.57
CA GLN A 728 -13.88 -3.44 -33.52
C GLN A 728 -15.14 -3.32 -34.40
N LEU A 729 -15.11 -3.93 -35.59
CA LEU A 729 -16.24 -3.87 -36.52
C LEU A 729 -17.33 -4.88 -36.11
N THR A 730 -18.58 -4.46 -36.24
CA THR A 730 -19.77 -5.31 -36.20
C THR A 730 -20.01 -5.79 -37.63
N GLU A 731 -19.60 -7.02 -37.94
CA GLU A 731 -20.18 -7.75 -39.08
C GLU A 731 -21.37 -8.53 -38.58
#